data_8af3f378de4b18539ab3b597129c55a1
#
_entry.id   8af3f378de4b18539ab3b597129c55a1
#
_cell.length_a   1.000
_cell.length_b   1.000
_cell.length_c   1.000
_cell.angle_alpha   90.00
_cell.angle_beta   90.00
_cell.angle_gamma   90.00
#
_symmetry.space_group_name_H-M   'P 1'
#
loop_
_entity.id
_entity.type
_entity.pdbx_description
1 polymer ?
#
loop_
_entity_poly.entity_id
_entity_poly.type
_entity_poly.pdbx_seq_one_letter_code
_entity_poly.pdbx_strand_id
1 'polypeptide(L)'
;MKRLFLLLILTALKVTGEGFESLPLGEFEKIDISLGTVVSKKGDAVVHGAHAKQGQKSLRLMGGERRAVEIILKQPLGKKSIFSFWAERWTARKPFSFVVEAKAQGVWSELYRGDRWIRVGGFLTLVEIPLEVGVTSLRLRTSTPDETGLMIDELQLEPIKPMSVSKVTAIQPVVPVLLRKEVNPLLGLKIVTEGRSQPKVVTKLWVDFDGSTELAHLESAKVLFAGGQSRPGSGELFGVLRREGEAWICEGSASLLRGDNFFWVSAQLGDQADLDGQMDGRILKVEWSDGSLQVPEVISPEGTQRIGYAVRLRGDDGSSAYRIPGMVQTQQGSLIAVYDVRWRGGGDLPGDIDVGMSRSVDQGQSWEKMKVILDMGNNPKWRYDGVGDPAILVDRVTGRIWVVATWSHGNRSWNGSGQGMTPEQTGQVMMCFSDDDGITWSDPINITRQVKDPQWHFILQGPGSGITMKDGTLVFAAQFQAGPRRTPYSSILYSRDRGQSWKVGQGVKSNTTEAQVVELSNGSLMLNCRDNRGGARTVAVTHDLGVSWELHPTDRKALPEPVCMASLLRFKDQLLFSNPNTTKGRYNMTIKLSRDEGMTWPQAWHHLYDERLGNGYSSLAPIGDEQIGVLYEGVSELYFLRFSLKDLLSSQ
;
A
#
# COMPACT_ATOMS: atom_id res chain seq x y z
N MET A 1 -35.73 -2.42 -36.54
CA MET A 1 -36.21 -3.05 -35.30
C MET A 1 -35.39 -2.46 -34.14
N LYS A 2 -35.99 -1.51 -33.42
CA LYS A 2 -35.39 -0.82 -32.27
C LYS A 2 -35.47 -1.76 -31.05
N ARG A 3 -34.37 -2.21 -30.49
CA ARG A 3 -34.32 -2.88 -29.19
C ARG A 3 -34.25 -1.82 -28.10
N LEU A 4 -35.30 -1.76 -27.32
CA LEU A 4 -35.44 -0.97 -26.12
C LEU A 4 -34.62 -1.62 -25.03
N PHE A 5 -33.52 -0.99 -24.55
CA PHE A 5 -32.82 -1.40 -23.33
C PHE A 5 -33.62 -0.86 -22.14
N LEU A 6 -34.26 -1.75 -21.43
CA LEU A 6 -34.92 -1.47 -20.16
C LEU A 6 -33.83 -1.43 -19.08
N LEU A 7 -33.45 -0.21 -18.66
CA LEU A 7 -32.55 0.02 -17.53
C LEU A 7 -33.35 -0.22 -16.25
N LEU A 8 -33.21 -1.40 -15.65
CA LEU A 8 -33.70 -1.62 -14.29
C LEU A 8 -32.80 -0.85 -13.32
N ILE A 9 -33.26 0.33 -12.91
CA ILE A 9 -32.70 1.04 -11.77
C ILE A 9 -33.20 0.31 -10.52
N LEU A 10 -32.36 -0.58 -9.96
CA LEU A 10 -32.54 -1.03 -8.58
C LEU A 10 -32.26 0.16 -7.67
N THR A 11 -33.31 0.89 -7.30
CA THR A 11 -33.27 1.78 -6.15
C THR A 11 -33.16 0.93 -4.89
N ALA A 12 -31.93 0.69 -4.42
CA ALA A 12 -31.72 0.32 -3.03
C ALA A 12 -32.39 1.44 -2.21
N LEU A 13 -33.45 1.11 -1.47
CA LEU A 13 -34.01 1.99 -0.46
C LEU A 13 -32.88 2.31 0.55
N LYS A 14 -32.20 3.44 0.32
CA LYS A 14 -31.37 4.05 1.35
C LYS A 14 -32.33 4.43 2.47
N VAL A 15 -32.27 3.71 3.61
CA VAL A 15 -32.80 4.21 4.85
C VAL A 15 -31.99 5.45 5.20
N THR A 16 -32.50 6.62 4.86
CA THR A 16 -31.87 7.88 5.23
C THR A 16 -32.21 8.15 6.69
N GLY A 17 -31.18 8.44 7.48
CA GLY A 17 -31.36 8.94 8.86
C GLY A 17 -31.98 10.32 8.90
N GLU A 18 -32.29 10.84 10.08
CA GLU A 18 -32.72 12.23 10.28
C GLU A 18 -31.54 13.16 10.09
N GLY A 19 -31.47 13.82 8.93
CA GLY A 19 -30.40 14.71 8.52
C GLY A 19 -30.69 16.19 8.79
N PHE A 20 -31.72 16.54 9.51
CA PHE A 20 -32.12 17.92 9.86
C PHE A 20 -32.37 18.86 8.68
N GLU A 21 -32.40 18.38 7.45
CA GLU A 21 -32.50 19.20 6.23
C GLU A 21 -33.77 20.00 6.14
N SER A 22 -34.91 19.48 6.63
CA SER A 22 -36.20 20.13 6.61
C SER A 22 -36.39 21.20 7.69
N LEU A 23 -35.48 21.29 8.66
CA LEU A 23 -35.63 22.16 9.82
C LEU A 23 -35.05 23.56 9.60
N PRO A 24 -35.58 24.60 10.27
CA PRO A 24 -35.02 25.95 10.23
C PRO A 24 -33.65 25.98 10.93
N LEU A 25 -32.74 26.81 10.42
CA LEU A 25 -31.45 27.06 11.05
C LEU A 25 -31.58 27.88 12.33
N GLY A 26 -30.69 27.65 13.29
CA GLY A 26 -30.58 28.46 14.51
C GLY A 26 -31.01 27.72 15.78
N GLU A 27 -31.14 28.50 16.86
CA GLU A 27 -31.54 27.98 18.17
C GLU A 27 -32.99 27.51 18.18
N PHE A 28 -33.27 26.50 18.99
CA PHE A 28 -34.62 26.02 19.20
C PHE A 28 -34.80 25.54 20.66
N GLU A 29 -36.01 25.64 21.15
CA GLU A 29 -36.42 25.01 22.41
C GLU A 29 -37.16 23.71 22.14
N LYS A 30 -37.84 23.59 21.01
CA LYS A 30 -38.58 22.40 20.61
C LYS A 30 -38.63 22.31 19.08
N ILE A 31 -38.28 21.16 18.52
CA ILE A 31 -38.40 20.81 17.11
C ILE A 31 -38.91 19.38 16.94
N ASP A 32 -39.68 19.10 15.93
CA ASP A 32 -40.16 17.77 15.61
C ASP A 32 -39.27 17.13 14.53
N ILE A 33 -38.89 15.90 14.75
CA ILE A 33 -38.10 15.09 13.84
C ILE A 33 -38.81 13.76 13.56
N SER A 34 -38.30 12.95 12.67
CA SER A 34 -38.89 11.65 12.32
C SER A 34 -39.00 10.71 13.53
N LEU A 35 -38.08 10.76 14.47
CA LEU A 35 -38.04 9.92 15.68
C LEU A 35 -38.99 10.39 16.80
N GLY A 36 -39.32 11.68 16.82
CA GLY A 36 -40.09 12.28 17.90
C GLY A 36 -39.86 13.77 18.03
N THR A 37 -39.88 14.31 19.23
CA THR A 37 -39.65 15.71 19.52
C THR A 37 -38.32 15.91 20.20
N VAL A 38 -37.46 16.77 19.67
CA VAL A 38 -36.22 17.20 20.32
C VAL A 38 -36.49 18.44 21.13
N VAL A 39 -36.17 18.39 22.42
CA VAL A 39 -36.31 19.51 23.36
C VAL A 39 -34.92 19.95 23.83
N SER A 40 -34.67 21.26 23.84
CA SER A 40 -33.44 21.88 24.26
C SER A 40 -33.71 23.05 25.20
N LYS A 41 -32.78 23.35 26.11
CA LYS A 41 -32.77 24.65 26.77
C LYS A 41 -32.20 25.71 25.85
N LYS A 42 -32.63 26.96 26.01
CA LYS A 42 -32.09 28.09 25.27
C LYS A 42 -30.56 28.13 25.40
N GLY A 43 -29.86 28.15 24.25
CA GLY A 43 -28.40 28.16 24.15
C GLY A 43 -27.72 26.78 24.28
N ASP A 44 -28.47 25.67 24.42
CA ASP A 44 -27.86 24.33 24.51
C ASP A 44 -27.63 23.69 23.13
N ALA A 45 -28.50 23.96 22.15
CA ALA A 45 -28.38 23.37 20.83
C ALA A 45 -28.90 24.27 19.71
N VAL A 46 -28.39 24.03 18.51
CA VAL A 46 -28.82 24.71 17.28
C VAL A 46 -28.90 23.70 16.12
N VAL A 47 -29.78 23.97 15.15
CA VAL A 47 -29.67 23.37 13.82
C VAL A 47 -28.62 24.15 13.06
N HIS A 48 -27.49 23.52 12.78
CA HIS A 48 -26.32 24.11 12.14
C HIS A 48 -26.34 23.87 10.64
N GLY A 49 -25.97 24.88 9.84
CA GLY A 49 -25.84 24.79 8.40
C GLY A 49 -24.40 24.68 7.93
N ALA A 50 -24.22 24.28 6.67
CA ALA A 50 -22.95 24.20 5.96
C ALA A 50 -21.93 23.17 6.50
N HIS A 51 -22.32 22.30 7.43
CA HIS A 51 -21.47 21.19 7.92
C HIS A 51 -22.34 20.04 8.42
N ALA A 52 -22.32 18.92 7.70
CA ALA A 52 -23.13 17.74 7.97
C ALA A 52 -22.40 16.47 7.50
N LYS A 53 -22.84 15.32 7.98
CA LYS A 53 -22.40 14.01 7.47
C LYS A 53 -23.01 13.73 6.12
N GLN A 54 -24.31 14.04 5.99
CA GLN A 54 -25.05 13.96 4.75
C GLN A 54 -25.89 15.25 4.60
N GLY A 55 -26.04 15.78 3.38
CA GLY A 55 -26.74 17.05 3.16
C GLY A 55 -25.92 18.26 3.59
N GLN A 56 -26.58 19.25 4.20
CA GLN A 56 -25.99 20.52 4.63
C GLN A 56 -26.26 20.89 6.08
N LYS A 57 -27.19 20.20 6.77
CA LYS A 57 -27.60 20.55 8.12
C LYS A 57 -27.36 19.42 9.10
N SER A 58 -26.99 19.79 10.30
CA SER A 58 -26.75 18.87 11.42
C SER A 58 -27.20 19.48 12.74
N LEU A 59 -27.34 18.69 13.78
CA LEU A 59 -27.57 19.14 15.14
C LEU A 59 -26.23 19.47 15.80
N ARG A 60 -26.07 20.70 16.33
CA ARG A 60 -24.94 21.08 17.15
C ARG A 60 -25.37 21.28 18.59
N LEU A 61 -24.81 20.49 19.51
CA LEU A 61 -24.79 20.84 20.91
C LEU A 61 -23.71 21.89 21.12
N MET A 62 -24.10 23.02 21.70
CA MET A 62 -23.23 24.20 21.84
C MET A 62 -22.09 23.96 22.83
N GLY A 63 -21.04 24.77 22.74
CA GLY A 63 -19.97 24.76 23.71
C GLY A 63 -20.42 25.21 25.10
N GLY A 64 -19.69 24.79 26.13
CA GLY A 64 -19.98 25.04 27.52
C GLY A 64 -20.19 23.77 28.34
N GLU A 65 -20.52 23.95 29.62
CA GLU A 65 -20.73 22.83 30.53
C GLU A 65 -22.16 22.28 30.45
N ARG A 66 -22.29 20.93 30.48
CA ARG A 66 -23.55 20.19 30.61
C ARG A 66 -24.65 20.57 29.61
N ARG A 67 -24.28 20.91 28.38
CA ARG A 67 -25.24 21.15 27.31
C ARG A 67 -25.97 19.86 26.97
N ALA A 68 -27.29 19.94 26.73
CA ALA A 68 -28.09 18.75 26.51
C ALA A 68 -29.26 18.96 25.56
N VAL A 69 -29.62 17.90 24.87
CA VAL A 69 -30.92 17.76 24.20
C VAL A 69 -31.61 16.49 24.69
N GLU A 70 -32.94 16.54 24.77
CA GLU A 70 -33.78 15.37 25.02
C GLU A 70 -34.60 15.06 23.76
N ILE A 71 -34.53 13.83 23.28
CA ILE A 71 -35.36 13.29 22.20
C ILE A 71 -36.50 12.51 22.83
N ILE A 72 -37.67 13.04 22.82
CA ILE A 72 -38.90 12.37 23.31
C ILE A 72 -39.45 11.58 22.13
N LEU A 73 -39.43 10.25 22.23
CA LEU A 73 -39.91 9.35 21.20
C LEU A 73 -41.40 9.50 20.95
N LYS A 74 -41.88 9.31 19.71
CA LYS A 74 -43.31 9.36 19.36
C LYS A 74 -44.16 8.38 20.17
N GLN A 75 -43.56 7.25 20.53
CA GLN A 75 -44.16 6.23 21.40
C GLN A 75 -43.05 5.46 22.12
N PRO A 76 -43.36 4.85 23.29
CA PRO A 76 -42.40 3.97 23.94
C PRO A 76 -41.96 2.84 23.03
N LEU A 77 -40.67 2.45 23.12
CA LEU A 77 -40.14 1.38 22.28
C LEU A 77 -40.86 0.05 22.56
N GLY A 78 -41.55 -0.48 21.57
CA GLY A 78 -42.22 -1.78 21.62
C GLY A 78 -41.29 -2.97 21.38
N LYS A 79 -40.07 -2.74 20.86
CA LYS A 79 -39.06 -3.78 20.54
C LYS A 79 -37.68 -3.25 20.89
N LYS A 80 -36.74 -4.17 21.22
CA LYS A 80 -35.33 -3.82 21.33
C LYS A 80 -34.87 -3.19 20.03
N SER A 81 -34.16 -2.07 20.11
CA SER A 81 -33.79 -1.24 18.98
C SER A 81 -32.34 -0.76 19.11
N ILE A 82 -31.72 -0.34 17.99
CA ILE A 82 -30.46 0.40 17.97
C ILE A 82 -30.78 1.86 17.71
N PHE A 83 -30.28 2.74 18.57
CA PHE A 83 -30.18 4.17 18.30
C PHE A 83 -28.79 4.45 17.77
N SER A 84 -28.68 5.02 16.58
CA SER A 84 -27.39 5.35 15.96
C SER A 84 -27.39 6.76 15.41
N PHE A 85 -26.18 7.33 15.34
CA PHE A 85 -25.94 8.65 14.77
C PHE A 85 -24.44 8.83 14.49
N TRP A 86 -24.10 9.72 13.56
CA TRP A 86 -22.73 10.18 13.35
C TRP A 86 -22.43 11.36 14.27
N ALA A 87 -21.23 11.38 14.85
CA ALA A 87 -20.80 12.43 15.77
C ALA A 87 -19.36 12.89 15.47
N GLU A 88 -19.11 14.18 15.73
CA GLU A 88 -17.77 14.76 15.70
C GLU A 88 -17.59 15.84 16.76
N ARG A 89 -16.37 15.93 17.30
CA ARG A 89 -15.95 17.04 18.14
C ARG A 89 -15.50 18.20 17.28
N TRP A 90 -15.82 19.43 17.69
CA TRP A 90 -15.31 20.62 17.03
C TRP A 90 -13.79 20.83 17.23
N THR A 91 -13.25 20.40 18.35
CA THR A 91 -11.84 20.62 18.74
C THR A 91 -11.32 19.46 19.59
N ALA A 92 -9.98 19.27 19.57
CA ALA A 92 -9.30 18.35 20.48
C ALA A 92 -9.08 18.92 21.90
N ARG A 93 -9.32 20.22 22.11
CA ARG A 93 -9.13 20.88 23.42
C ARG A 93 -10.06 20.29 24.48
N LYS A 94 -9.61 20.31 25.73
CA LYS A 94 -10.41 19.96 26.91
C LYS A 94 -11.12 21.20 27.47
N PRO A 95 -12.24 21.06 28.22
CA PRO A 95 -12.87 19.78 28.62
C PRO A 95 -13.64 19.11 27.46
N PHE A 96 -13.75 17.80 27.51
CA PHE A 96 -14.65 17.05 26.65
C PHE A 96 -15.26 15.88 27.40
N SER A 97 -16.59 15.84 27.44
CA SER A 97 -17.38 14.69 27.84
C SER A 97 -18.59 14.53 26.91
N PHE A 98 -19.00 13.30 26.68
CA PHE A 98 -20.22 13.02 25.94
C PHE A 98 -20.91 11.77 26.52
N VAL A 99 -22.18 11.91 26.87
CA VAL A 99 -22.98 10.86 27.49
C VAL A 99 -24.33 10.77 26.79
N VAL A 100 -24.80 9.54 26.55
CA VAL A 100 -26.16 9.27 26.11
C VAL A 100 -26.88 8.47 27.21
N GLU A 101 -28.05 8.97 27.60
CA GLU A 101 -28.92 8.37 28.60
C GLU A 101 -30.26 8.03 27.95
N ALA A 102 -30.91 6.98 28.46
CA ALA A 102 -32.28 6.63 28.11
C ALA A 102 -33.19 6.68 29.34
N LYS A 103 -34.44 7.07 29.11
CA LYS A 103 -35.51 7.06 30.13
C LYS A 103 -36.46 5.91 29.87
N ALA A 104 -36.57 5.03 30.86
CA ALA A 104 -37.55 3.94 30.87
C ALA A 104 -38.22 3.88 32.24
N GLN A 105 -39.53 3.68 32.26
CA GLN A 105 -40.33 3.67 33.51
C GLN A 105 -40.09 4.90 34.41
N GLY A 106 -39.85 6.06 33.79
CA GLY A 106 -39.58 7.32 34.49
C GLY A 106 -38.16 7.53 34.99
N VAL A 107 -37.25 6.54 34.88
CA VAL A 107 -35.88 6.59 35.39
C VAL A 107 -34.90 6.78 34.25
N TRP A 108 -33.91 7.69 34.42
CA TRP A 108 -32.79 7.89 33.50
C TRP A 108 -31.63 6.94 33.84
N SER A 109 -31.08 6.30 32.83
CA SER A 109 -29.87 5.46 32.92
C SER A 109 -28.87 5.83 31.84
N GLU A 110 -27.59 5.88 32.21
CA GLU A 110 -26.49 6.08 31.23
C GLU A 110 -26.30 4.81 30.39
N LEU A 111 -26.30 4.95 29.08
CA LEU A 111 -26.11 3.84 28.14
C LEU A 111 -24.79 3.91 27.40
N TYR A 112 -24.25 5.12 27.19
CA TYR A 112 -23.05 5.30 26.41
C TYR A 112 -22.23 6.48 26.93
N ARG A 113 -20.90 6.31 26.93
CA ARG A 113 -19.93 7.35 27.25
C ARG A 113 -18.88 7.45 26.14
N GLY A 114 -18.88 8.59 25.45
CA GLY A 114 -18.08 8.84 24.26
C GLY A 114 -16.81 9.64 24.48
N ASP A 115 -16.40 9.92 25.72
CA ASP A 115 -15.31 10.84 26.07
C ASP A 115 -13.99 10.55 25.34
N ARG A 116 -13.70 9.27 25.06
CA ARG A 116 -12.46 8.82 24.40
C ARG A 116 -12.65 8.43 22.93
N TRP A 117 -13.89 8.31 22.46
CA TRP A 117 -14.18 7.68 21.19
C TRP A 117 -14.58 8.66 20.10
N ILE A 118 -15.20 9.79 20.45
CA ILE A 118 -15.63 10.77 19.46
C ILE A 118 -14.40 11.52 18.90
N ARG A 119 -14.22 11.43 17.60
CA ARG A 119 -13.09 12.05 16.86
C ARG A 119 -13.38 13.50 16.50
N VAL A 120 -12.32 14.25 16.24
CA VAL A 120 -12.39 15.64 15.78
C VAL A 120 -12.58 15.67 14.26
N GLY A 121 -13.56 16.42 13.80
CA GLY A 121 -13.83 16.69 12.39
C GLY A 121 -14.36 15.51 11.57
N GLY A 122 -14.94 15.82 10.42
CA GLY A 122 -15.27 14.88 9.35
C GLY A 122 -16.33 13.81 9.65
N PHE A 123 -17.07 13.92 10.76
CA PHE A 123 -18.07 12.92 11.19
C PHE A 123 -17.51 11.48 11.12
N LEU A 124 -16.32 11.26 11.69
CA LEU A 124 -15.61 9.99 11.62
C LEU A 124 -16.11 8.94 12.64
N THR A 125 -17.01 9.31 13.56
CA THR A 125 -17.49 8.41 14.60
C THR A 125 -18.98 8.09 14.40
N LEU A 126 -19.27 6.83 14.09
CA LEU A 126 -20.62 6.29 14.19
C LEU A 126 -20.83 5.78 15.64
N VAL A 127 -21.83 6.30 16.30
CA VAL A 127 -22.28 5.85 17.63
C VAL A 127 -23.49 4.94 17.45
N GLU A 128 -23.46 3.76 18.08
CA GLU A 128 -24.55 2.79 18.02
C GLU A 128 -24.84 2.28 19.44
N ILE A 129 -26.08 2.45 19.90
CA ILE A 129 -26.49 2.20 21.27
C ILE A 129 -27.69 1.26 21.27
N PRO A 130 -27.57 0.05 21.84
CA PRO A 130 -28.72 -0.83 22.00
C PRO A 130 -29.68 -0.25 23.05
N LEU A 131 -30.98 -0.27 22.73
CA LEU A 131 -32.06 0.19 23.58
C LEU A 131 -33.00 -0.96 23.92
N GLU A 132 -33.40 -1.02 25.17
CA GLU A 132 -34.39 -1.98 25.66
C GLU A 132 -35.85 -1.52 25.39
N VAL A 133 -36.77 -2.44 25.49
CA VAL A 133 -38.22 -2.17 25.40
C VAL A 133 -38.63 -1.19 26.50
N GLY A 134 -39.57 -0.29 26.18
CA GLY A 134 -40.14 0.65 27.16
C GLY A 134 -39.38 1.98 27.26
N VAL A 135 -38.29 2.20 26.49
CA VAL A 135 -37.62 3.50 26.44
C VAL A 135 -38.57 4.53 25.84
N THR A 136 -38.70 5.68 26.51
CA THR A 136 -39.60 6.79 26.14
C THR A 136 -38.84 8.04 25.67
N SER A 137 -37.62 8.25 26.18
CA SER A 137 -36.79 9.40 25.80
C SER A 137 -35.33 9.04 25.79
N LEU A 138 -34.55 9.77 24.99
CA LEU A 138 -33.08 9.74 24.93
C LEU A 138 -32.55 11.11 25.29
N ARG A 139 -31.46 11.19 26.03
CA ARG A 139 -30.82 12.46 26.38
C ARG A 139 -29.34 12.40 26.01
N LEU A 140 -28.92 13.35 25.18
CA LEU A 140 -27.54 13.50 24.77
C LEU A 140 -26.95 14.70 25.52
N ARG A 141 -25.90 14.47 26.31
CA ARG A 141 -25.23 15.51 27.12
C ARG A 141 -23.77 15.63 26.73
N THR A 142 -23.28 16.87 26.66
CA THR A 142 -21.87 17.13 26.42
C THR A 142 -21.34 18.28 27.26
N SER A 143 -20.04 18.27 27.53
CA SER A 143 -19.28 19.44 27.99
C SER A 143 -18.08 19.62 27.06
N THR A 144 -17.96 20.81 26.49
CA THR A 144 -16.89 21.19 25.56
C THR A 144 -16.42 22.60 25.88
N PRO A 145 -15.23 23.06 25.40
CA PRO A 145 -14.85 24.44 25.54
C PRO A 145 -15.91 25.39 24.96
N ASP A 146 -16.05 26.57 25.54
CA ASP A 146 -16.91 27.61 25.01
C ASP A 146 -16.60 27.89 23.53
N GLU A 147 -17.59 28.34 22.77
CA GLU A 147 -17.50 28.60 21.30
C GLU A 147 -17.27 27.36 20.42
N THR A 148 -17.15 26.17 21.01
CA THR A 148 -17.03 24.91 20.29
C THR A 148 -18.34 24.11 20.32
N GLY A 149 -18.32 22.80 20.37
CA GLY A 149 -19.50 21.96 20.49
C GLY A 149 -19.29 20.53 20.00
N LEU A 150 -20.39 19.79 19.99
CA LEU A 150 -20.50 18.46 19.43
C LEU A 150 -21.51 18.49 18.29
N MET A 151 -21.11 18.02 17.12
CA MET A 151 -21.97 17.88 15.94
C MET A 151 -22.53 16.47 15.89
N ILE A 152 -23.81 16.36 15.57
CA ILE A 152 -24.55 15.10 15.46
C ILE A 152 -25.39 15.13 14.20
N ASP A 153 -25.38 14.02 13.45
CA ASP A 153 -26.15 13.90 12.21
C ASP A 153 -26.61 12.46 11.97
N GLU A 154 -27.57 12.29 11.04
CA GLU A 154 -28.08 10.98 10.62
C GLU A 154 -28.59 10.13 11.79
N LEU A 155 -29.48 10.71 12.62
CA LEU A 155 -30.11 9.95 13.72
C LEU A 155 -31.01 8.85 13.16
N GLN A 156 -30.82 7.63 13.63
CA GLN A 156 -31.62 6.47 13.24
C GLN A 156 -32.07 5.70 14.47
N LEU A 157 -33.25 5.12 14.40
CA LEU A 157 -33.78 4.23 15.42
C LEU A 157 -34.42 3.02 14.72
N GLU A 158 -33.71 1.89 14.77
CA GLU A 158 -34.11 0.67 14.08
C GLU A 158 -34.34 -0.47 15.04
N PRO A 159 -35.43 -1.26 14.90
CA PRO A 159 -35.60 -2.50 15.65
C PRO A 159 -34.42 -3.44 15.40
N ILE A 160 -33.93 -4.08 16.47
CA ILE A 160 -32.93 -5.14 16.37
C ILE A 160 -33.58 -6.34 15.67
N LYS A 161 -33.14 -6.60 14.45
CA LYS A 161 -33.58 -7.75 13.65
C LYS A 161 -32.62 -8.93 13.87
N PRO A 162 -33.12 -10.18 13.84
CA PRO A 162 -32.24 -11.33 13.72
C PRO A 162 -31.30 -11.21 12.53
N MET A 163 -30.10 -11.73 12.69
CA MET A 163 -29.13 -11.71 11.59
C MET A 163 -29.58 -12.65 10.46
N SER A 164 -29.55 -12.13 9.26
CA SER A 164 -29.72 -12.89 8.02
C SER A 164 -28.50 -12.69 7.11
N VAL A 165 -28.17 -13.70 6.32
CA VAL A 165 -27.14 -13.63 5.31
C VAL A 165 -27.77 -13.16 4.01
N SER A 166 -27.28 -12.08 3.44
CA SER A 166 -27.79 -11.52 2.18
C SER A 166 -26.94 -11.96 0.98
N LYS A 167 -25.63 -12.25 1.20
CA LYS A 167 -24.72 -12.66 0.13
C LYS A 167 -23.56 -13.49 0.68
N VAL A 168 -23.18 -14.54 -0.09
CA VAL A 168 -21.95 -15.32 0.13
C VAL A 168 -21.24 -15.44 -1.22
N THR A 169 -19.99 -15.00 -1.31
CA THR A 169 -19.24 -15.01 -2.57
C THR A 169 -17.74 -15.20 -2.33
N ALA A 170 -17.09 -16.03 -3.14
CA ALA A 170 -15.65 -16.08 -3.18
C ALA A 170 -15.08 -14.85 -3.93
N ILE A 171 -13.89 -14.44 -3.54
CA ILE A 171 -13.15 -13.31 -4.14
C ILE A 171 -11.69 -13.71 -4.31
N GLN A 172 -11.07 -13.25 -5.41
CA GLN A 172 -9.66 -13.50 -5.72
C GLN A 172 -8.86 -12.24 -5.48
N PRO A 173 -7.92 -12.21 -4.50
CA PRO A 173 -6.98 -11.09 -4.40
C PRO A 173 -5.87 -11.24 -5.43
N VAL A 174 -5.37 -10.15 -5.98
CA VAL A 174 -4.20 -10.15 -6.86
C VAL A 174 -2.94 -9.97 -6.01
N VAL A 175 -2.47 -11.06 -5.42
CA VAL A 175 -1.27 -11.08 -4.58
C VAL A 175 -0.50 -12.38 -4.85
N PRO A 176 0.85 -12.40 -4.84
CA PRO A 176 1.58 -13.64 -5.05
C PRO A 176 1.54 -14.55 -3.83
N VAL A 177 1.64 -15.85 -4.07
CA VAL A 177 2.01 -16.84 -3.06
C VAL A 177 3.53 -16.86 -2.96
N LEU A 178 4.06 -16.41 -1.84
CA LEU A 178 5.50 -16.22 -1.63
C LEU A 178 6.09 -17.38 -0.84
N LEU A 179 7.07 -18.06 -1.42
CA LEU A 179 7.91 -19.02 -0.69
C LEU A 179 8.54 -18.32 0.51
N ARG A 180 8.79 -19.07 1.60
CA ARG A 180 9.28 -18.58 2.90
C ARG A 180 8.27 -17.73 3.70
N LYS A 181 7.06 -17.45 3.19
CA LYS A 181 6.01 -16.78 3.98
C LYS A 181 4.99 -17.77 4.52
N GLU A 182 4.65 -17.63 5.79
CA GLU A 182 3.66 -18.48 6.46
C GLU A 182 2.21 -18.11 6.11
N VAL A 183 1.97 -16.87 5.68
CA VAL A 183 0.64 -16.36 5.34
C VAL A 183 0.62 -15.80 3.94
N ASN A 184 0.01 -16.56 3.02
CA ASN A 184 -0.22 -16.18 1.64
C ASN A 184 -1.72 -16.27 1.35
N PRO A 185 -2.46 -15.16 1.35
CA PRO A 185 -3.90 -15.18 1.08
C PRO A 185 -4.14 -15.57 -0.38
N LEU A 186 -4.63 -16.79 -0.59
CA LEU A 186 -4.90 -17.33 -1.91
C LEU A 186 -6.30 -16.97 -2.39
N LEU A 187 -7.28 -17.08 -1.50
CA LEU A 187 -8.69 -16.97 -1.84
C LEU A 187 -9.44 -16.33 -0.67
N GLY A 188 -10.43 -15.50 -0.93
CA GLY A 188 -11.29 -14.91 0.08
C GLY A 188 -12.72 -15.41 -0.01
N LEU A 189 -13.41 -15.45 1.12
CA LEU A 189 -14.86 -15.60 1.20
C LEU A 189 -15.42 -14.33 1.83
N LYS A 190 -16.29 -13.65 1.10
CA LYS A 190 -17.06 -12.50 1.59
C LYS A 190 -18.47 -12.94 1.91
N ILE A 191 -18.90 -12.71 3.15
CA ILE A 191 -20.26 -12.93 3.63
C ILE A 191 -20.85 -11.59 4.03
N VAL A 192 -21.97 -11.21 3.44
CA VAL A 192 -22.69 -9.98 3.77
C VAL A 192 -23.90 -10.31 4.62
N THR A 193 -24.04 -9.64 5.76
CA THR A 193 -25.13 -9.89 6.71
C THR A 193 -25.92 -8.63 7.02
N GLU A 194 -27.18 -8.81 7.34
CA GLU A 194 -28.09 -7.79 7.85
C GLU A 194 -28.64 -8.21 9.21
N GLY A 195 -29.06 -7.24 10.02
CA GLY A 195 -29.52 -7.52 11.39
C GLY A 195 -28.37 -7.70 12.39
N ARG A 196 -28.67 -7.87 13.67
CA ARG A 196 -27.67 -7.88 14.76
C ARG A 196 -27.92 -8.91 15.84
N SER A 197 -29.19 -9.30 16.07
CA SER A 197 -29.49 -10.32 17.08
C SER A 197 -29.33 -11.71 16.50
N GLN A 198 -29.02 -12.66 17.34
CA GLN A 198 -28.79 -14.05 16.94
C GLN A 198 -27.75 -14.15 15.81
N PRO A 199 -26.48 -13.75 16.08
CA PRO A 199 -25.45 -13.77 15.06
C PRO A 199 -25.35 -15.15 14.41
N LYS A 200 -25.26 -15.17 13.09
CA LYS A 200 -24.95 -16.40 12.36
C LYS A 200 -23.51 -16.80 12.64
N VAL A 201 -23.27 -18.09 12.79
CA VAL A 201 -21.94 -18.66 13.08
C VAL A 201 -21.56 -19.60 11.95
N VAL A 202 -20.38 -19.36 11.37
CA VAL A 202 -19.74 -20.29 10.42
C VAL A 202 -18.99 -21.34 11.23
N THR A 203 -19.21 -22.63 10.90
CA THR A 203 -18.58 -23.77 11.59
C THR A 203 -17.64 -24.56 10.70
N LYS A 204 -17.85 -24.54 9.36
CA LYS A 204 -17.04 -25.32 8.45
C LYS A 204 -17.00 -24.70 7.06
N LEU A 205 -15.86 -24.83 6.39
CA LEU A 205 -15.63 -24.43 5.00
C LEU A 205 -15.07 -25.62 4.21
N TRP A 206 -15.55 -25.79 2.98
CA TRP A 206 -14.98 -26.71 2.00
C TRP A 206 -14.32 -25.91 0.90
N VAL A 207 -13.07 -26.25 0.65
CA VAL A 207 -12.20 -25.59 -0.33
C VAL A 207 -11.60 -26.66 -1.21
N ASP A 208 -11.31 -26.36 -2.46
CA ASP A 208 -10.36 -27.12 -3.26
C ASP A 208 -9.29 -26.19 -3.86
N PHE A 209 -8.26 -26.77 -4.43
CA PHE A 209 -7.14 -26.05 -5.04
C PHE A 209 -7.03 -26.41 -6.54
N ASP A 210 -8.16 -26.64 -7.18
CA ASP A 210 -8.22 -26.89 -8.63
C ASP A 210 -7.70 -25.69 -9.41
N GLY A 211 -6.91 -25.92 -10.47
CA GLY A 211 -6.18 -24.90 -11.20
C GLY A 211 -4.75 -24.64 -10.71
N SER A 212 -4.37 -25.16 -9.53
CA SER A 212 -3.00 -25.06 -9.01
C SER A 212 -2.06 -26.05 -9.68
N THR A 213 -0.87 -25.60 -10.10
CA THR A 213 0.19 -26.45 -10.67
C THR A 213 1.12 -27.03 -9.59
N GLU A 214 1.28 -26.34 -8.47
CA GLU A 214 2.26 -26.65 -7.42
C GLU A 214 1.64 -27.29 -6.17
N LEU A 215 0.50 -27.95 -6.29
CA LEU A 215 -0.20 -28.57 -5.17
C LEU A 215 0.64 -29.67 -4.47
N ALA A 216 1.56 -30.31 -5.18
CA ALA A 216 2.48 -31.30 -4.60
C ALA A 216 3.41 -30.70 -3.55
N HIS A 217 3.67 -29.40 -3.63
CA HIS A 217 4.52 -28.64 -2.72
C HIS A 217 3.76 -27.87 -1.62
N LEU A 218 2.43 -28.08 -1.52
CA LEU A 218 1.62 -27.48 -0.46
C LEU A 218 1.95 -28.12 0.90
N GLU A 219 2.63 -27.37 1.76
CA GLU A 219 2.98 -27.81 3.12
C GLU A 219 1.84 -27.66 4.11
N SER A 220 1.12 -26.55 4.03
CA SER A 220 -0.02 -26.27 4.89
C SER A 220 -1.00 -25.29 4.25
N ALA A 221 -2.26 -25.41 4.66
CA ALA A 221 -3.28 -24.43 4.33
C ALA A 221 -4.18 -24.17 5.54
N LYS A 222 -4.57 -22.92 5.74
CA LYS A 222 -5.38 -22.45 6.87
C LYS A 222 -6.39 -21.41 6.44
N VAL A 223 -7.42 -21.21 7.25
CA VAL A 223 -8.39 -20.14 7.07
C VAL A 223 -8.26 -19.14 8.19
N LEU A 224 -8.26 -17.85 7.86
CA LEU A 224 -8.25 -16.73 8.80
C LEU A 224 -9.62 -16.04 8.73
N PHE A 225 -10.20 -15.70 9.88
CA PHE A 225 -11.41 -14.87 9.97
C PHE A 225 -11.02 -13.43 10.30
N ALA A 226 -11.30 -12.52 9.40
CA ALA A 226 -10.92 -11.11 9.49
C ALA A 226 -12.05 -10.18 9.96
N GLY A 227 -13.24 -10.74 10.26
CA GLY A 227 -14.41 -9.91 10.55
C GLY A 227 -14.69 -8.94 9.41
N GLY A 228 -14.91 -7.67 9.72
CA GLY A 228 -15.16 -6.63 8.71
C GLY A 228 -13.93 -6.11 7.96
N GLN A 229 -12.73 -6.66 8.18
CA GLN A 229 -11.49 -6.19 7.57
C GLN A 229 -11.27 -6.86 6.20
N SER A 230 -11.32 -6.10 5.13
CA SER A 230 -11.15 -6.60 3.75
C SER A 230 -9.69 -6.84 3.34
N ARG A 231 -8.71 -6.55 4.19
CA ARG A 231 -7.29 -6.71 3.84
C ARG A 231 -6.94 -8.19 3.69
N PRO A 232 -6.42 -8.63 2.52
CA PRO A 232 -6.04 -10.02 2.29
C PRO A 232 -5.03 -10.54 3.33
N GLY A 233 -5.32 -11.74 3.88
CA GLY A 233 -4.47 -12.40 4.88
C GLY A 233 -4.51 -11.79 6.28
N SER A 234 -5.41 -10.84 6.55
CA SER A 234 -5.67 -10.37 7.91
C SER A 234 -6.61 -11.32 8.66
N GLY A 235 -6.67 -11.18 9.98
CA GLY A 235 -7.61 -11.92 10.82
C GLY A 235 -6.93 -12.91 11.77
N GLU A 236 -7.77 -13.57 12.55
CA GLU A 236 -7.36 -14.62 13.48
C GLU A 236 -7.57 -16.01 12.86
N LEU A 237 -6.87 -17.00 13.34
CA LEU A 237 -7.01 -18.37 12.86
C LEU A 237 -8.45 -18.87 13.07
N PHE A 238 -9.16 -19.16 11.97
CA PHE A 238 -10.43 -19.85 12.00
C PHE A 238 -10.21 -21.38 12.15
N GLY A 239 -9.29 -21.95 11.36
CA GLY A 239 -8.93 -23.34 11.40
C GLY A 239 -7.88 -23.73 10.35
N VAL A 240 -7.43 -24.97 10.42
CA VAL A 240 -6.46 -25.56 9.48
C VAL A 240 -7.23 -26.45 8.49
N LEU A 241 -6.91 -26.33 7.21
CA LEU A 241 -7.48 -27.15 6.16
C LEU A 241 -6.87 -28.56 6.20
N ARG A 242 -7.72 -29.56 6.16
CA ARG A 242 -7.35 -30.99 6.07
C ARG A 242 -7.97 -31.60 4.84
N ARG A 243 -7.22 -32.41 4.14
CA ARG A 243 -7.71 -33.08 2.93
C ARG A 243 -8.63 -34.24 3.30
N GLU A 244 -9.84 -34.24 2.74
CA GLU A 244 -10.81 -35.33 2.84
C GLU A 244 -11.34 -35.65 1.45
N GLY A 245 -10.81 -36.73 0.85
CA GLY A 245 -11.08 -37.08 -0.55
C GLY A 245 -10.48 -36.05 -1.51
N GLU A 246 -11.34 -35.47 -2.36
CA GLU A 246 -10.94 -34.42 -3.32
C GLU A 246 -11.02 -33.00 -2.73
N ALA A 247 -11.74 -32.81 -1.64
CA ALA A 247 -11.92 -31.52 -1.00
C ALA A 247 -10.98 -31.33 0.21
N TRP A 248 -10.75 -30.06 0.55
CA TRP A 248 -10.09 -29.66 1.78
C TRP A 248 -11.13 -29.05 2.71
N ILE A 249 -11.15 -29.51 3.96
CA ILE A 249 -12.14 -29.11 4.96
C ILE A 249 -11.44 -28.33 6.08
N CYS A 250 -12.03 -27.20 6.43
CA CYS A 250 -11.62 -26.40 7.57
C CYS A 250 -12.77 -26.31 8.58
N GLU A 251 -12.54 -26.75 9.81
CA GLU A 251 -13.46 -26.62 10.93
C GLU A 251 -13.03 -25.49 11.85
N GLY A 252 -14.00 -24.73 12.37
CA GLY A 252 -13.76 -23.60 13.25
C GLY A 252 -15.06 -23.09 13.86
N SER A 253 -15.00 -21.87 14.40
CA SER A 253 -16.20 -21.19 14.90
C SER A 253 -16.01 -19.68 14.79
N ALA A 254 -16.81 -19.03 13.94
CA ALA A 254 -16.76 -17.58 13.75
C ALA A 254 -18.16 -16.98 13.78
N SER A 255 -18.45 -16.17 14.79
CA SER A 255 -19.66 -15.35 14.85
C SER A 255 -19.53 -14.16 13.92
N LEU A 256 -20.48 -14.02 12.99
CA LEU A 256 -20.46 -12.93 12.01
C LEU A 256 -20.88 -11.60 12.64
N LEU A 257 -20.33 -10.53 12.09
CA LEU A 257 -20.68 -9.14 12.37
C LEU A 257 -21.74 -8.66 11.37
N ARG A 258 -22.53 -7.64 11.71
CA ARG A 258 -23.38 -6.95 10.73
C ARG A 258 -22.53 -6.31 9.63
N GLY A 259 -22.93 -6.47 8.38
CA GLY A 259 -22.24 -5.97 7.21
C GLY A 259 -21.30 -7.00 6.60
N ASP A 260 -20.18 -6.55 6.06
CA ASP A 260 -19.21 -7.42 5.41
C ASP A 260 -18.41 -8.23 6.43
N ASN A 261 -18.20 -9.52 6.12
CA ASN A 261 -17.33 -10.42 6.88
C ASN A 261 -16.42 -11.15 5.91
N PHE A 262 -15.13 -11.24 6.24
CA PHE A 262 -14.12 -11.83 5.37
C PHE A 262 -13.43 -13.03 6.02
N PHE A 263 -13.30 -14.10 5.25
CA PHE A 263 -12.44 -15.24 5.53
C PHE A 263 -11.36 -15.30 4.45
N TRP A 264 -10.13 -15.61 4.83
CA TRP A 264 -9.02 -15.75 3.91
C TRP A 264 -8.42 -17.15 3.97
N VAL A 265 -8.49 -17.87 2.87
CA VAL A 265 -7.75 -19.11 2.67
C VAL A 265 -6.31 -18.74 2.39
N SER A 266 -5.40 -19.25 3.21
CA SER A 266 -3.95 -19.00 3.10
C SER A 266 -3.23 -20.31 2.85
N ALA A 267 -2.34 -20.33 1.86
CA ALA A 267 -1.48 -21.45 1.52
C ALA A 267 -0.03 -21.18 1.90
N GLN A 268 0.70 -22.20 2.30
CA GLN A 268 2.14 -22.18 2.48
C GLN A 268 2.74 -23.25 1.58
N LEU A 269 3.67 -22.85 0.72
CA LEU A 269 4.40 -23.75 -0.18
C LEU A 269 5.81 -24.00 0.34
N GLY A 270 6.31 -25.20 0.10
CA GLY A 270 7.71 -25.58 0.33
C GLY A 270 8.64 -24.93 -0.69
N ASP A 271 9.92 -24.82 -0.32
CA ASP A 271 10.96 -24.11 -1.09
C ASP A 271 11.23 -24.69 -2.49
N GLN A 272 10.71 -25.90 -2.79
CA GLN A 272 10.88 -26.57 -4.08
C GLN A 272 9.76 -26.25 -5.09
N ALA A 273 8.74 -25.47 -4.70
CA ALA A 273 7.67 -25.09 -5.64
C ALA A 273 8.24 -24.19 -6.75
N ASP A 274 7.83 -24.47 -8.00
CA ASP A 274 8.33 -23.74 -9.17
C ASP A 274 7.72 -22.32 -9.22
N LEU A 275 8.56 -21.32 -9.40
CA LEU A 275 8.10 -19.92 -9.53
C LEU A 275 7.34 -19.65 -10.84
N ASP A 276 7.45 -20.50 -11.85
CA ASP A 276 6.61 -20.43 -13.08
C ASP A 276 5.25 -21.09 -12.87
N GLY A 277 5.05 -21.76 -11.74
CA GLY A 277 3.78 -22.33 -11.35
C GLY A 277 2.77 -21.27 -10.89
N GLN A 278 1.56 -21.74 -10.63
CA GLN A 278 0.46 -20.93 -10.14
C GLN A 278 -0.34 -21.66 -9.07
N MET A 279 -0.97 -20.90 -8.21
CA MET A 279 -1.94 -21.37 -7.23
C MET A 279 -3.32 -20.80 -7.54
N ASP A 280 -4.33 -21.64 -7.38
CA ASP A 280 -5.73 -21.30 -7.54
C ASP A 280 -6.57 -22.05 -6.51
N GLY A 281 -7.87 -21.74 -6.43
CA GLY A 281 -8.77 -22.46 -5.55
C GLY A 281 -10.22 -22.04 -5.68
N ARG A 282 -11.09 -22.87 -5.08
CA ARG A 282 -12.54 -22.65 -5.04
C ARG A 282 -13.06 -22.81 -3.63
N ILE A 283 -14.06 -22.01 -3.25
CA ILE A 283 -14.83 -22.23 -2.02
C ILE A 283 -16.13 -22.95 -2.39
N LEU A 284 -16.19 -24.23 -2.07
CA LEU A 284 -17.28 -25.09 -2.50
C LEU A 284 -18.57 -24.85 -1.72
N LYS A 285 -18.47 -24.73 -0.40
CA LYS A 285 -19.62 -24.49 0.48
C LYS A 285 -19.20 -24.05 1.89
N VAL A 286 -20.17 -23.51 2.60
CA VAL A 286 -20.09 -23.04 4.01
C VAL A 286 -21.13 -23.81 4.82
N GLU A 287 -20.78 -24.22 6.04
CA GLU A 287 -21.72 -24.76 7.02
C GLU A 287 -21.97 -23.75 8.13
N TRP A 288 -23.22 -23.65 8.51
CA TRP A 288 -23.68 -22.82 9.61
C TRP A 288 -23.84 -23.66 10.89
N SER A 289 -23.86 -23.01 12.04
CA SER A 289 -24.02 -23.68 13.35
C SER A 289 -25.32 -24.47 13.53
N ASP A 290 -26.31 -24.25 12.67
CA ASP A 290 -27.55 -25.03 12.61
C ASP A 290 -27.44 -26.27 11.72
N GLY A 291 -26.25 -26.55 11.17
CA GLY A 291 -25.97 -27.68 10.27
C GLY A 291 -26.39 -27.42 8.81
N SER A 292 -27.00 -26.29 8.51
CA SER A 292 -27.37 -25.95 7.13
C SER A 292 -26.14 -25.60 6.31
N LEU A 293 -26.20 -25.91 4.99
CA LEU A 293 -25.13 -25.69 4.03
C LEU A 293 -25.51 -24.58 3.05
N GLN A 294 -24.56 -23.76 2.68
CA GLN A 294 -24.73 -22.73 1.65
C GLN A 294 -23.58 -22.75 0.65
N VAL A 295 -23.92 -22.77 -0.63
CA VAL A 295 -22.95 -22.61 -1.74
C VAL A 295 -22.80 -21.12 -2.04
N PRO A 296 -21.59 -20.58 -2.17
CA PRO A 296 -21.37 -19.20 -2.61
C PRO A 296 -21.94 -18.95 -4.01
N GLU A 297 -22.41 -17.72 -4.27
CA GLU A 297 -22.88 -17.29 -5.60
C GLU A 297 -21.78 -17.39 -6.66
N VAL A 298 -20.54 -17.09 -6.26
CA VAL A 298 -19.30 -17.33 -7.02
C VAL A 298 -18.45 -18.26 -6.17
N ILE A 299 -18.15 -19.45 -6.67
CA ILE A 299 -17.28 -20.43 -5.99
C ILE A 299 -15.83 -20.34 -6.46
N SER A 300 -15.60 -20.02 -7.74
CA SER A 300 -14.30 -19.87 -8.40
C SER A 300 -14.27 -18.49 -9.06
N PRO A 301 -13.72 -17.48 -8.39
CA PRO A 301 -13.51 -16.16 -8.99
C PRO A 301 -12.44 -16.24 -10.10
N GLU A 302 -12.47 -15.32 -11.04
CA GLU A 302 -11.47 -15.24 -12.12
C GLU A 302 -10.09 -14.90 -11.58
N GLY A 303 -9.04 -15.46 -12.19
CA GLY A 303 -7.64 -15.19 -11.89
C GLY A 303 -6.96 -16.36 -11.17
N THR A 304 -5.64 -16.34 -11.21
CA THR A 304 -4.75 -17.25 -10.49
C THR A 304 -3.65 -16.45 -9.81
N GLN A 305 -3.00 -17.01 -8.80
CA GLN A 305 -1.91 -16.35 -8.12
C GLN A 305 -0.57 -16.93 -8.56
N ARG A 306 0.34 -16.03 -8.95
CA ARG A 306 1.72 -16.38 -9.25
C ARG A 306 2.45 -16.80 -7.97
N ILE A 307 3.41 -17.68 -8.13
CA ILE A 307 4.34 -18.04 -7.08
C ILE A 307 5.54 -17.11 -7.15
N GLY A 308 6.04 -16.69 -6.01
CA GLY A 308 7.21 -15.85 -5.90
C GLY A 308 8.08 -16.24 -4.71
N TYR A 309 9.17 -15.54 -4.54
CA TYR A 309 10.12 -15.79 -3.48
C TYR A 309 10.26 -14.57 -2.56
N ALA A 310 10.18 -14.75 -1.25
CA ALA A 310 10.50 -13.72 -0.29
C ALA A 310 12.02 -13.67 -0.10
N VAL A 311 12.69 -12.81 -0.88
CA VAL A 311 14.17 -12.70 -0.86
C VAL A 311 14.65 -12.27 0.52
N ARG A 312 13.97 -11.29 1.12
CA ARG A 312 14.22 -10.85 2.50
C ARG A 312 12.91 -10.59 3.23
N LEU A 313 12.81 -11.14 4.41
CA LEU A 313 11.72 -10.91 5.34
C LEU A 313 12.19 -10.01 6.48
N ARG A 314 11.29 -9.23 7.02
CA ARG A 314 11.55 -8.45 8.23
C ARG A 314 12.01 -9.39 9.35
N GLY A 315 13.14 -9.07 9.94
CA GLY A 315 13.76 -9.88 11.00
C GLY A 315 14.82 -10.87 10.51
N ASP A 316 14.90 -11.14 9.19
CA ASP A 316 16.04 -11.88 8.63
C ASP A 316 17.33 -11.17 9.03
N ASP A 317 18.38 -11.92 9.31
CA ASP A 317 19.72 -11.44 9.68
C ASP A 317 19.73 -10.44 10.87
N GLY A 318 18.63 -10.34 11.64
CA GLY A 318 18.47 -9.36 12.74
C GLY A 318 18.08 -7.95 12.29
N SER A 319 17.77 -7.75 11.02
CA SER A 319 17.38 -6.46 10.44
C SER A 319 15.93 -6.07 10.79
N SER A 320 15.69 -4.77 11.01
CA SER A 320 14.34 -4.24 11.19
C SER A 320 13.56 -4.07 9.89
N ALA A 321 14.26 -3.86 8.77
CA ALA A 321 13.64 -3.67 7.46
C ALA A 321 14.65 -3.86 6.34
N TYR A 322 14.14 -4.29 5.18
CA TYR A 322 14.83 -4.30 3.90
C TYR A 322 14.09 -3.39 2.93
N ARG A 323 14.84 -2.53 2.24
CA ARG A 323 14.27 -1.55 1.32
C ARG A 323 15.17 -1.28 0.12
N ILE A 324 14.69 -0.49 -0.83
CA ILE A 324 15.46 0.11 -1.94
C ILE A 324 16.11 -0.96 -2.83
N PRO A 325 15.31 -1.78 -3.53
CA PRO A 325 15.84 -2.87 -4.34
C PRO A 325 16.51 -2.39 -5.62
N GLY A 326 17.68 -2.95 -5.93
CA GLY A 326 18.32 -2.95 -7.23
C GLY A 326 18.61 -4.38 -7.68
N MET A 327 18.44 -4.71 -8.96
CA MET A 327 18.67 -6.07 -9.46
C MET A 327 19.22 -6.05 -10.88
N VAL A 328 20.17 -6.94 -11.16
CA VAL A 328 20.72 -7.19 -12.49
C VAL A 328 20.92 -8.67 -12.74
N GLN A 329 20.98 -9.07 -14.02
CA GLN A 329 21.53 -10.35 -14.44
C GLN A 329 22.98 -10.15 -14.89
N THR A 330 23.88 -10.98 -14.36
CA THR A 330 25.30 -10.98 -14.75
C THR A 330 25.51 -11.68 -16.10
N GLN A 331 26.72 -11.59 -16.64
CA GLN A 331 27.10 -12.32 -17.87
C GLN A 331 27.10 -13.84 -17.68
N GLN A 332 27.28 -14.32 -16.45
CA GLN A 332 27.22 -15.73 -16.11
C GLN A 332 25.79 -16.24 -15.89
N GLY A 333 24.79 -15.34 -15.96
CA GLY A 333 23.38 -15.66 -15.79
C GLY A 333 22.88 -15.57 -14.34
N SER A 334 23.75 -15.27 -13.37
CA SER A 334 23.35 -15.06 -11.98
C SER A 334 22.49 -13.80 -11.85
N LEU A 335 21.50 -13.81 -10.93
CA LEU A 335 20.80 -12.60 -10.50
C LEU A 335 21.47 -12.06 -9.25
N ILE A 336 21.80 -10.78 -9.26
CA ILE A 336 22.32 -10.06 -8.10
C ILE A 336 21.31 -9.02 -7.66
N ALA A 337 20.80 -9.17 -6.45
CA ALA A 337 19.92 -8.21 -5.78
C ALA A 337 20.74 -7.41 -4.77
N VAL A 338 20.64 -6.07 -4.80
CA VAL A 338 21.19 -5.17 -3.79
C VAL A 338 20.07 -4.38 -3.14
N TYR A 339 20.25 -4.00 -1.87
CA TYR A 339 19.21 -3.33 -1.09
C TYR A 339 19.77 -2.72 0.19
N ASP A 340 19.01 -1.79 0.80
CA ASP A 340 19.26 -1.33 2.15
C ASP A 340 18.98 -2.44 3.17
N VAL A 341 19.92 -2.69 4.06
CA VAL A 341 19.73 -3.42 5.31
C VAL A 341 19.57 -2.39 6.43
N ARG A 342 18.37 -2.21 6.94
CA ARG A 342 18.04 -1.22 7.96
C ARG A 342 17.96 -1.89 9.33
N TRP A 343 19.02 -1.76 10.12
CA TRP A 343 19.21 -2.55 11.33
C TRP A 343 18.24 -2.17 12.46
N ARG A 344 18.02 -0.88 12.69
CA ARG A 344 17.31 -0.39 13.89
C ARG A 344 15.95 0.25 13.62
N GLY A 345 15.48 0.28 12.39
CA GLY A 345 14.19 0.87 12.03
C GLY A 345 13.98 0.96 10.53
N GLY A 346 12.77 1.32 10.10
CA GLY A 346 12.42 1.41 8.67
C GLY A 346 12.71 2.79 8.03
N GLY A 347 13.29 3.76 8.78
CA GLY A 347 13.56 5.12 8.28
C GLY A 347 14.71 5.19 7.29
N ASP A 348 14.73 6.23 6.44
CA ASP A 348 15.80 6.51 5.50
C ASP A 348 17.05 7.07 6.21
N LEU A 349 18.12 7.33 5.45
CA LEU A 349 19.30 8.04 5.95
C LEU A 349 18.93 9.41 6.58
N PRO A 350 19.54 9.80 7.69
CA PRO A 350 20.62 9.13 8.42
C PRO A 350 20.05 7.99 9.27
N GLY A 351 20.70 6.84 9.25
CA GLY A 351 20.30 5.64 9.98
C GLY A 351 21.44 4.65 10.06
N ASP A 352 21.22 3.60 10.81
CA ASP A 352 22.09 2.41 10.84
C ASP A 352 21.68 1.52 9.65
N ILE A 353 22.27 1.81 8.50
CA ILE A 353 21.93 1.22 7.20
C ILE A 353 23.20 0.82 6.49
N ASP A 354 23.21 -0.40 5.94
CA ASP A 354 24.24 -0.92 5.07
C ASP A 354 23.66 -1.37 3.73
N VAL A 355 24.52 -1.56 2.72
CA VAL A 355 24.12 -2.18 1.48
C VAL A 355 24.32 -3.68 1.57
N GLY A 356 23.21 -4.40 1.60
CA GLY A 356 23.18 -5.86 1.51
C GLY A 356 23.07 -6.35 0.06
N MET A 357 23.51 -7.58 -0.17
CA MET A 357 23.42 -8.26 -1.45
C MET A 357 22.95 -9.70 -1.26
N SER A 358 22.12 -10.19 -2.17
CA SER A 358 21.80 -11.61 -2.33
C SER A 358 22.02 -12.03 -3.78
N ARG A 359 22.52 -13.24 -3.96
CA ARG A 359 22.81 -13.83 -5.27
C ARG A 359 21.91 -15.04 -5.50
N SER A 360 21.43 -15.21 -6.72
CA SER A 360 20.75 -16.41 -7.19
C SER A 360 21.44 -16.94 -8.44
N VAL A 361 21.67 -18.24 -8.50
CA VAL A 361 22.31 -18.92 -9.66
C VAL A 361 21.30 -19.78 -10.44
N ASP A 362 20.06 -19.80 -10.01
CA ASP A 362 18.97 -20.63 -10.51
C ASP A 362 17.75 -19.79 -10.95
N GLN A 363 18.01 -18.60 -11.52
CA GLN A 363 17.00 -17.71 -12.06
C GLN A 363 15.96 -17.23 -11.02
N GLY A 364 16.40 -17.08 -9.77
CA GLY A 364 15.58 -16.57 -8.67
C GLY A 364 14.80 -17.64 -7.92
N GLN A 365 14.95 -18.93 -8.27
CA GLN A 365 14.30 -20.05 -7.60
C GLN A 365 14.74 -20.16 -6.12
N SER A 366 16.00 -19.86 -5.87
CA SER A 366 16.55 -19.71 -4.53
C SER A 366 17.57 -18.56 -4.46
N TRP A 367 17.82 -18.07 -3.26
CA TRP A 367 18.73 -16.95 -3.02
C TRP A 367 19.72 -17.29 -1.91
N GLU A 368 20.99 -16.99 -2.15
CA GLU A 368 22.06 -17.15 -1.18
C GLU A 368 21.83 -16.25 0.06
N LYS A 369 22.52 -16.59 1.16
CA LYS A 369 22.52 -15.75 2.37
C LYS A 369 23.02 -14.35 2.03
N MET A 370 22.46 -13.35 2.71
CA MET A 370 22.88 -11.97 2.58
C MET A 370 24.36 -11.80 2.88
N LYS A 371 25.02 -10.95 2.07
CA LYS A 371 26.32 -10.36 2.34
C LYS A 371 26.19 -8.86 2.43
N VAL A 372 26.78 -8.23 3.42
CA VAL A 372 26.98 -6.78 3.43
C VAL A 372 28.16 -6.48 2.53
N ILE A 373 27.95 -5.60 1.52
CA ILE A 373 28.97 -5.28 0.50
C ILE A 373 29.45 -3.83 0.58
N LEU A 374 28.70 -2.95 1.22
CA LEU A 374 29.12 -1.61 1.63
C LEU A 374 28.65 -1.40 3.08
N ASP A 375 29.61 -1.16 3.94
CA ASP A 375 29.45 -0.78 5.35
C ASP A 375 30.48 0.34 5.61
N MET A 376 30.01 1.49 6.05
CA MET A 376 30.89 2.63 6.35
C MET A 376 31.29 2.68 7.82
N GLY A 377 30.89 1.68 8.58
CA GLY A 377 31.28 1.42 9.96
C GLY A 377 30.55 2.29 10.99
N ASN A 378 30.76 1.90 12.25
CA ASN A 378 30.17 2.53 13.43
C ASN A 378 31.18 3.50 14.07
N ASN A 379 31.21 4.74 13.65
CA ASN A 379 31.99 5.73 14.38
C ASN A 379 31.19 6.23 15.60
N PRO A 380 31.61 5.97 16.85
CA PRO A 380 30.85 6.35 18.03
C PRO A 380 30.71 7.87 18.23
N LYS A 381 31.50 8.67 17.51
CA LYS A 381 31.35 10.14 17.46
C LYS A 381 30.18 10.59 16.60
N TRP A 382 29.70 9.72 15.70
CA TRP A 382 28.64 10.03 14.75
C TRP A 382 27.48 9.07 15.01
N ARG A 383 26.37 9.62 15.43
CA ARG A 383 25.20 8.85 15.83
C ARG A 383 24.62 7.97 14.71
N TYR A 384 24.88 8.36 13.48
CA TYR A 384 24.42 7.68 12.27
C TYR A 384 25.54 7.71 11.23
N ASP A 385 25.90 6.60 10.68
CA ASP A 385 26.98 6.45 9.69
C ASP A 385 26.58 5.45 8.58
N GLY A 386 25.32 5.54 8.14
CA GLY A 386 24.73 4.61 7.20
C GLY A 386 25.10 4.88 5.75
N VAL A 387 25.13 3.82 4.96
CA VAL A 387 25.26 3.85 3.50
C VAL A 387 24.07 3.11 2.88
N GLY A 388 23.36 3.77 1.95
CA GLY A 388 22.13 3.21 1.40
C GLY A 388 21.72 3.78 0.05
N ASP A 389 20.47 3.51 -0.33
CA ASP A 389 19.90 3.83 -1.64
C ASP A 389 20.70 3.22 -2.82
N PRO A 390 21.03 1.90 -2.83
CA PRO A 390 21.93 1.33 -3.79
C PRO A 390 21.37 1.33 -5.22
N ALA A 391 22.27 1.48 -6.19
CA ALA A 391 22.03 1.13 -7.58
C ALA A 391 23.12 0.18 -8.08
N ILE A 392 22.74 -0.78 -8.93
CA ILE A 392 23.62 -1.81 -9.45
C ILE A 392 23.68 -1.78 -10.98
N LEU A 393 24.85 -2.09 -11.55
CA LEU A 393 25.08 -2.13 -12.99
C LEU A 393 26.08 -3.23 -13.34
N VAL A 394 25.89 -3.91 -14.46
CA VAL A 394 26.88 -4.82 -15.04
C VAL A 394 27.54 -4.14 -16.26
N ASP A 395 28.85 -3.95 -16.23
CA ASP A 395 29.62 -3.62 -17.45
C ASP A 395 29.59 -4.82 -18.40
N ARG A 396 28.80 -4.73 -19.44
CA ARG A 396 28.61 -5.84 -20.40
C ARG A 396 29.85 -6.16 -21.24
N VAL A 397 30.90 -5.35 -21.17
CA VAL A 397 32.16 -5.60 -21.90
C VAL A 397 33.14 -6.39 -21.04
N THR A 398 33.25 -6.05 -19.76
CA THR A 398 34.22 -6.68 -18.86
C THR A 398 33.60 -7.75 -17.95
N GLY A 399 32.28 -7.73 -17.74
CA GLY A 399 31.57 -8.53 -16.76
C GLY A 399 31.59 -7.95 -15.35
N ARG A 400 32.32 -6.86 -15.11
CA ARG A 400 32.40 -6.21 -13.81
C ARG A 400 31.03 -5.72 -13.37
N ILE A 401 30.69 -5.99 -12.10
CA ILE A 401 29.47 -5.52 -11.45
C ILE A 401 29.84 -4.30 -10.62
N TRP A 402 29.16 -3.18 -10.86
CA TRP A 402 29.31 -1.94 -10.10
C TRP A 402 28.10 -1.72 -9.20
N VAL A 403 28.35 -1.34 -7.96
CA VAL A 403 27.31 -0.84 -7.03
C VAL A 403 27.70 0.56 -6.59
N VAL A 404 26.73 1.48 -6.64
CA VAL A 404 26.87 2.85 -6.16
C VAL A 404 25.84 3.08 -5.06
N ALA A 405 26.22 3.74 -3.96
CA ALA A 405 25.36 4.06 -2.82
C ALA A 405 25.74 5.39 -2.19
N THR A 406 24.90 5.93 -1.33
CA THR A 406 25.14 7.21 -0.64
C THR A 406 25.50 6.97 0.81
N TRP A 407 26.65 7.46 1.25
CA TRP A 407 27.08 7.46 2.62
C TRP A 407 26.71 8.78 3.31
N SER A 408 25.98 8.68 4.40
CA SER A 408 25.62 9.80 5.27
C SER A 408 26.46 9.80 6.53
N HIS A 409 27.58 10.50 6.54
CA HIS A 409 28.39 10.67 7.75
C HIS A 409 27.63 11.54 8.77
N GLY A 410 27.24 10.96 9.90
CA GLY A 410 26.35 11.61 10.85
C GLY A 410 24.98 11.89 10.24
N ASN A 411 24.57 13.15 10.17
CA ASN A 411 23.29 13.57 9.59
C ASN A 411 23.40 14.14 8.17
N ARG A 412 24.44 13.81 7.41
CA ARG A 412 24.68 14.33 6.06
C ARG A 412 23.88 13.58 4.99
N SER A 413 22.57 13.47 5.23
CA SER A 413 21.60 12.92 4.30
C SER A 413 20.88 14.01 3.48
N TRP A 414 19.71 13.72 2.95
CA TRP A 414 18.89 14.62 2.13
C TRP A 414 18.67 16.02 2.74
N ASN A 415 18.36 16.10 4.03
CA ASN A 415 18.10 17.37 4.72
C ASN A 415 19.33 17.95 5.42
N GLY A 416 20.27 17.11 5.84
CA GLY A 416 21.42 17.51 6.66
C GLY A 416 22.69 17.84 5.89
N SER A 417 22.75 17.51 4.58
CA SER A 417 23.89 17.86 3.72
C SER A 417 23.95 19.37 3.44
N GLY A 418 25.15 19.89 3.27
CA GLY A 418 25.43 21.27 2.87
C GLY A 418 26.31 21.36 1.62
N GLN A 419 26.66 22.58 1.24
CA GLN A 419 27.66 22.84 0.22
C GLN A 419 29.04 22.33 0.69
N GLY A 420 29.92 21.99 -0.24
CA GLY A 420 31.24 21.46 0.04
C GLY A 420 31.42 20.02 -0.46
N MET A 421 32.52 19.37 -0.05
CA MET A 421 32.98 18.12 -0.64
C MET A 421 33.37 17.07 0.40
N THR A 422 33.50 17.45 1.68
CA THR A 422 33.98 16.52 2.71
C THR A 422 32.81 15.79 3.40
N PRO A 423 33.05 14.64 4.02
CA PRO A 423 32.02 13.89 4.74
C PRO A 423 31.32 14.73 5.84
N GLU A 424 32.03 15.68 6.46
CA GLU A 424 31.47 16.56 7.48
C GLU A 424 30.51 17.62 6.90
N GLN A 425 30.59 17.87 5.59
CA GLN A 425 29.79 18.89 4.91
C GLN A 425 28.58 18.30 4.19
N THR A 426 28.76 17.17 3.53
CA THR A 426 27.75 16.61 2.61
C THR A 426 27.84 15.08 2.54
N GLY A 427 26.74 14.43 2.21
CA GLY A 427 26.73 13.00 1.87
C GLY A 427 27.70 12.69 0.74
N GLN A 428 28.24 11.50 0.77
CA GLN A 428 29.28 11.02 -0.12
C GLN A 428 28.75 9.96 -1.07
N VAL A 429 29.18 9.99 -2.33
CA VAL A 429 28.87 8.94 -3.32
C VAL A 429 29.96 7.87 -3.23
N MET A 430 29.56 6.69 -2.81
CA MET A 430 30.43 5.53 -2.62
C MET A 430 30.16 4.49 -3.69
N MET A 431 31.20 3.79 -4.11
CA MET A 431 31.10 2.66 -5.03
C MET A 431 31.86 1.45 -4.51
N CYS A 432 31.43 0.28 -4.92
CA CYS A 432 32.24 -0.95 -4.90
C CYS A 432 31.99 -1.74 -6.17
N PHE A 433 32.84 -2.74 -6.43
CA PHE A 433 32.68 -3.61 -7.60
C PHE A 433 33.02 -5.06 -7.27
N SER A 434 32.51 -5.95 -8.14
CA SER A 434 32.87 -7.37 -8.16
C SER A 434 33.32 -7.77 -9.56
N ASP A 435 34.40 -8.56 -9.64
CA ASP A 435 34.93 -9.15 -10.90
C ASP A 435 34.67 -10.67 -10.98
N ASP A 436 34.03 -11.25 -9.97
CA ASP A 436 33.84 -12.69 -9.80
C ASP A 436 32.37 -13.08 -9.60
N ASP A 437 31.46 -12.43 -10.34
CA ASP A 437 30.03 -12.75 -10.35
C ASP A 437 29.35 -12.51 -8.98
N GLY A 438 29.81 -11.49 -8.22
CA GLY A 438 29.23 -11.11 -6.92
C GLY A 438 29.71 -11.96 -5.75
N ILE A 439 30.74 -12.81 -5.94
CA ILE A 439 31.29 -13.65 -4.87
C ILE A 439 32.10 -12.81 -3.89
N THR A 440 33.00 -11.95 -4.40
CA THR A 440 33.77 -10.99 -3.60
C THR A 440 33.59 -9.56 -4.11
N TRP A 441 33.81 -8.60 -3.23
CA TRP A 441 33.61 -7.17 -3.51
C TRP A 441 34.84 -6.37 -3.10
N SER A 442 35.12 -5.30 -3.86
CA SER A 442 36.19 -4.35 -3.55
C SER A 442 35.90 -3.57 -2.27
N ASP A 443 36.94 -2.97 -1.70
CA ASP A 443 36.81 -1.91 -0.71
C ASP A 443 35.99 -0.74 -1.25
N PRO A 444 35.33 0.07 -0.39
CA PRO A 444 34.57 1.24 -0.78
C PRO A 444 35.42 2.31 -1.48
N ILE A 445 34.95 2.83 -2.61
CA ILE A 445 35.60 3.87 -3.42
C ILE A 445 34.75 5.15 -3.34
N ASN A 446 35.31 6.22 -2.80
CA ASN A 446 34.63 7.51 -2.75
C ASN A 446 34.84 8.31 -4.05
N ILE A 447 33.79 8.51 -4.82
CA ILE A 447 33.82 9.25 -6.10
C ILE A 447 33.23 10.66 -5.99
N THR A 448 32.86 11.13 -4.82
CA THR A 448 32.19 12.45 -4.60
C THR A 448 32.91 13.58 -5.28
N ARG A 449 34.25 13.62 -5.20
CA ARG A 449 35.07 14.68 -5.81
C ARG A 449 35.06 14.67 -7.34
N GLN A 450 34.67 13.57 -7.97
CA GLN A 450 34.57 13.47 -9.43
C GLN A 450 33.21 13.99 -9.94
N VAL A 451 32.15 13.86 -9.14
CA VAL A 451 30.77 13.97 -9.61
C VAL A 451 29.96 15.08 -8.96
N LYS A 452 30.38 15.60 -7.81
CA LYS A 452 29.66 16.66 -7.11
C LYS A 452 30.22 18.04 -7.42
N ASP A 453 29.35 18.99 -7.75
CA ASP A 453 29.69 20.41 -7.73
C ASP A 453 29.77 20.88 -6.26
N PRO A 454 30.84 21.57 -5.82
CA PRO A 454 30.95 22.07 -4.45
C PRO A 454 29.83 23.03 -4.02
N GLN A 455 29.14 23.67 -4.96
CA GLN A 455 27.99 24.55 -4.70
C GLN A 455 26.68 23.78 -4.48
N TRP A 456 26.61 22.51 -4.86
CA TRP A 456 25.42 21.70 -4.58
C TRP A 456 25.38 21.32 -3.10
N HIS A 457 24.17 21.13 -2.58
CA HIS A 457 23.99 20.67 -1.20
C HIS A 457 24.17 19.17 -1.08
N PHE A 458 23.71 18.43 -2.08
CA PHE A 458 23.69 16.96 -2.05
C PHE A 458 23.71 16.39 -3.46
N ILE A 459 24.28 15.22 -3.63
CA ILE A 459 24.18 14.37 -4.81
C ILE A 459 24.05 12.93 -4.37
N LEU A 460 23.20 12.16 -5.06
CA LEU A 460 23.10 10.72 -4.92
C LEU A 460 22.66 10.09 -6.24
N GLN A 461 22.82 8.79 -6.37
CA GLN A 461 22.34 8.00 -7.50
C GLN A 461 20.80 7.89 -7.48
N GLY A 462 20.20 7.53 -8.61
CA GLY A 462 18.86 6.97 -8.66
C GLY A 462 18.95 5.50 -8.27
N PRO A 463 18.25 5.06 -7.17
CA PRO A 463 18.34 3.67 -6.75
C PRO A 463 17.76 2.71 -7.80
N GLY A 464 18.10 1.43 -7.72
CA GLY A 464 17.65 0.40 -8.66
C GLY A 464 18.76 -0.09 -9.58
N SER A 465 18.62 0.05 -10.90
CA SER A 465 19.64 -0.44 -11.85
C SER A 465 20.11 0.64 -12.82
N GLY A 466 21.40 0.58 -13.15
CA GLY A 466 22.01 1.31 -14.28
C GLY A 466 22.10 0.43 -15.53
N ILE A 467 22.69 0.98 -16.59
CA ILE A 467 22.84 0.32 -17.88
C ILE A 467 24.27 0.43 -18.41
N THR A 468 24.65 -0.51 -19.28
CA THR A 468 25.75 -0.36 -20.22
C THR A 468 25.17 -0.04 -21.59
N MET A 469 25.51 1.12 -22.16
CA MET A 469 25.09 1.51 -23.49
C MET A 469 25.78 0.62 -24.56
N LYS A 470 25.28 0.66 -25.80
CA LYS A 470 25.84 -0.11 -26.92
C LYS A 470 27.29 0.26 -27.21
N ASP A 471 27.69 1.52 -26.99
CA ASP A 471 29.08 1.99 -27.15
C ASP A 471 29.96 1.62 -25.95
N GLY A 472 29.38 1.00 -24.93
CA GLY A 472 30.02 0.58 -23.68
C GLY A 472 30.09 1.65 -22.61
N THR A 473 29.47 2.80 -22.76
CA THR A 473 29.33 3.80 -21.70
C THR A 473 28.47 3.22 -20.56
N LEU A 474 28.96 3.34 -19.32
CA LEU A 474 28.23 2.95 -18.12
C LEU A 474 27.39 4.13 -17.66
N VAL A 475 26.12 3.89 -17.34
CA VAL A 475 25.20 4.97 -16.93
C VAL A 475 24.32 4.53 -15.76
N PHE A 476 24.32 5.30 -14.69
CA PHE A 476 23.32 5.27 -13.64
C PHE A 476 22.42 6.51 -13.72
N ALA A 477 21.20 6.44 -13.28
CA ALA A 477 20.45 7.64 -12.94
C ALA A 477 21.09 8.33 -11.72
N ALA A 478 20.93 9.64 -11.62
CA ALA A 478 21.42 10.45 -10.51
C ALA A 478 20.42 11.55 -10.14
N GLN A 479 20.64 12.19 -9.01
CA GLN A 479 19.90 13.36 -8.58
C GLN A 479 20.76 14.25 -7.70
N PHE A 480 20.53 15.56 -7.72
CA PHE A 480 21.26 16.49 -6.88
C PHE A 480 20.39 17.65 -6.40
N GLN A 481 20.81 18.32 -5.33
CA GLN A 481 20.16 19.53 -4.78
C GLN A 481 21.03 20.74 -5.06
N ALA A 482 20.48 21.75 -5.74
CA ALA A 482 21.19 22.97 -6.10
C ALA A 482 20.43 24.24 -5.68
N GLY A 483 21.20 25.36 -5.59
CA GLY A 483 20.68 26.67 -5.28
C GLY A 483 20.22 26.88 -3.84
N PRO A 484 19.84 28.12 -3.47
CA PRO A 484 19.55 28.47 -2.07
C PRO A 484 18.36 27.73 -1.47
N ARG A 485 17.41 27.29 -2.31
CA ARG A 485 16.22 26.52 -1.89
C ARG A 485 16.43 25.01 -1.92
N ARG A 486 17.65 24.54 -2.17
CA ARG A 486 17.97 23.09 -2.28
C ARG A 486 17.05 22.38 -3.28
N THR A 487 16.77 23.04 -4.41
CA THR A 487 15.89 22.49 -5.43
C THR A 487 16.47 21.19 -6.00
N PRO A 488 15.72 20.07 -5.99
CA PRO A 488 16.21 18.81 -6.52
C PRO A 488 16.04 18.74 -8.04
N TYR A 489 16.98 18.04 -8.67
CA TYR A 489 16.98 17.74 -10.10
C TYR A 489 17.43 16.30 -10.33
N SER A 490 16.69 15.55 -11.15
CA SER A 490 17.16 14.29 -11.71
C SER A 490 18.22 14.53 -12.78
N SER A 491 19.17 13.61 -12.90
CA SER A 491 20.27 13.64 -13.87
C SER A 491 20.78 12.22 -14.14
N ILE A 492 21.94 12.08 -14.76
CA ILE A 492 22.68 10.83 -14.93
C ILE A 492 24.10 10.95 -14.40
N LEU A 493 24.63 9.81 -13.96
CA LEU A 493 26.03 9.58 -13.62
C LEU A 493 26.60 8.60 -14.64
N TYR A 494 27.70 8.92 -15.33
CA TYR A 494 28.23 8.09 -16.40
C TYR A 494 29.75 7.98 -16.40
N SER A 495 30.26 6.88 -16.99
CA SER A 495 31.67 6.61 -17.25
C SER A 495 31.87 6.11 -18.66
N ARG A 496 32.85 6.68 -19.36
CA ARG A 496 33.29 6.25 -20.70
C ARG A 496 34.56 5.39 -20.70
N ASP A 497 35.14 5.19 -19.53
CA ASP A 497 36.44 4.52 -19.33
C ASP A 497 36.30 3.31 -18.38
N ARG A 498 35.15 2.64 -18.43
CA ARG A 498 34.87 1.42 -17.64
C ARG A 498 34.93 1.64 -16.13
N GLY A 499 34.52 2.80 -15.64
CA GLY A 499 34.45 3.12 -14.23
C GLY A 499 35.76 3.65 -13.63
N GLN A 500 36.80 3.96 -14.45
CA GLN A 500 38.02 4.61 -13.95
C GLN A 500 37.71 6.06 -13.54
N SER A 501 36.85 6.73 -14.26
CA SER A 501 36.35 8.06 -13.93
C SER A 501 34.85 8.19 -14.18
N TRP A 502 34.23 9.04 -13.39
CA TRP A 502 32.78 9.29 -13.44
C TRP A 502 32.47 10.77 -13.62
N LYS A 503 31.40 11.05 -14.36
CA LYS A 503 30.89 12.39 -14.62
C LYS A 503 29.40 12.43 -14.35
N VAL A 504 28.88 13.64 -14.08
CA VAL A 504 27.44 13.89 -13.88
C VAL A 504 26.92 14.81 -14.99
N GLY A 505 25.71 14.55 -15.47
CA GLY A 505 25.01 15.40 -16.42
C GLY A 505 24.33 16.61 -15.76
N GLN A 506 23.78 17.51 -16.58
CA GLN A 506 22.94 18.62 -16.13
C GLN A 506 21.59 18.10 -15.58
N GLY A 507 20.91 18.92 -14.79
CA GLY A 507 19.59 18.61 -14.27
C GLY A 507 18.51 18.66 -15.35
N VAL A 508 17.64 17.65 -15.35
CA VAL A 508 16.52 17.55 -16.32
C VAL A 508 15.46 18.63 -16.07
N LYS A 509 14.88 18.65 -14.91
CA LYS A 509 13.74 19.50 -14.55
C LYS A 509 13.74 19.71 -13.05
N SER A 510 13.43 20.92 -12.61
CA SER A 510 13.33 21.21 -11.17
C SER A 510 12.27 20.35 -10.51
N ASN A 511 12.48 20.06 -9.23
CA ASN A 511 11.56 19.29 -8.39
C ASN A 511 11.33 17.83 -8.85
N THR A 512 12.34 17.25 -9.49
CA THR A 512 12.45 15.83 -9.81
C THR A 512 13.56 15.18 -8.97
N THR A 513 13.43 13.89 -8.71
CA THR A 513 14.33 13.16 -7.82
C THR A 513 14.74 11.82 -8.44
N GLU A 514 14.53 10.72 -7.76
CA GLU A 514 14.90 9.37 -8.19
C GLU A 514 14.40 9.06 -9.60
N ALA A 515 15.27 8.44 -10.41
CA ALA A 515 14.98 8.18 -11.81
C ALA A 515 15.51 6.83 -12.25
N GLN A 516 15.04 6.39 -13.41
CA GLN A 516 15.58 5.25 -14.14
C GLN A 516 15.94 5.64 -15.55
N VAL A 517 16.98 5.01 -16.10
CA VAL A 517 17.53 5.31 -17.42
C VAL A 517 17.49 4.09 -18.32
N VAL A 518 17.16 4.31 -19.61
CA VAL A 518 17.32 3.32 -20.69
C VAL A 518 17.93 3.96 -21.92
N GLU A 519 18.66 3.17 -22.71
CA GLU A 519 19.07 3.55 -24.05
C GLU A 519 17.96 3.25 -25.06
N LEU A 520 17.54 4.24 -25.81
CA LEU A 520 16.55 4.10 -26.89
C LEU A 520 17.21 3.50 -28.15
N SER A 521 16.41 3.04 -29.12
CA SER A 521 16.90 2.40 -30.34
C SER A 521 17.83 3.28 -31.17
N ASN A 522 17.65 4.59 -31.12
CA ASN A 522 18.46 5.60 -31.80
C ASN A 522 19.76 5.98 -31.04
N GLY A 523 20.05 5.32 -29.90
CA GLY A 523 21.23 5.59 -29.06
C GLY A 523 21.09 6.75 -28.08
N SER A 524 19.95 7.45 -28.04
CA SER A 524 19.70 8.45 -27.01
C SER A 524 19.32 7.78 -25.66
N LEU A 525 19.44 8.53 -24.58
CA LEU A 525 19.02 8.07 -23.25
C LEU A 525 17.68 8.68 -22.87
N MET A 526 16.72 7.84 -22.49
CA MET A 526 15.49 8.27 -21.82
C MET A 526 15.70 8.19 -20.31
N LEU A 527 15.36 9.27 -19.61
CA LEU A 527 15.32 9.34 -18.15
C LEU A 527 13.87 9.49 -17.69
N ASN A 528 13.40 8.55 -16.87
CA ASN A 528 12.07 8.54 -16.30
C ASN A 528 12.17 8.88 -14.81
N CYS A 529 11.69 10.06 -14.42
CA CYS A 529 11.95 10.69 -13.14
C CYS A 529 10.72 10.66 -12.23
N ARG A 530 10.95 10.40 -10.95
CA ARG A 530 10.00 10.72 -9.88
C ARG A 530 9.80 12.22 -9.81
N ASP A 531 8.57 12.67 -9.92
CA ASP A 531 8.21 14.09 -9.89
C ASP A 531 7.52 14.43 -8.56
N ASN A 532 8.15 15.26 -7.75
CA ASN A 532 7.61 15.65 -6.44
C ASN A 532 6.29 16.46 -6.51
N ARG A 533 5.87 16.85 -7.73
CA ARG A 533 4.54 17.43 -7.95
C ARG A 533 3.43 16.38 -7.88
N GLY A 534 3.80 15.10 -7.98
CA GLY A 534 2.88 13.96 -7.94
C GLY A 534 1.98 13.84 -9.17
N GLY A 535 1.22 12.76 -9.22
CA GLY A 535 0.24 12.49 -10.24
C GLY A 535 0.76 11.79 -11.48
N ALA A 536 1.94 12.14 -11.99
CA ALA A 536 2.56 11.50 -13.16
C ALA A 536 4.09 11.70 -13.22
N ARG A 537 4.78 10.79 -13.92
CA ARG A 537 6.24 10.80 -14.13
C ARG A 537 6.67 11.95 -15.01
N THR A 538 7.82 12.58 -14.70
CA THR A 538 8.58 13.39 -15.67
C THR A 538 9.41 12.46 -16.54
N VAL A 539 9.36 12.66 -17.86
CA VAL A 539 10.13 11.87 -18.84
C VAL A 539 10.90 12.82 -19.75
N ALA A 540 12.19 12.59 -19.88
CA ALA A 540 13.08 13.40 -20.74
C ALA A 540 14.07 12.53 -21.49
N VAL A 541 14.64 13.08 -22.56
CA VAL A 541 15.61 12.42 -23.44
C VAL A 541 16.85 13.30 -23.60
N THR A 542 18.02 12.66 -23.67
CA THR A 542 19.30 13.31 -24.01
C THR A 542 20.01 12.56 -25.09
N HIS A 543 20.70 13.30 -25.99
CA HIS A 543 21.53 12.79 -27.07
C HIS A 543 23.03 12.98 -26.82
N ASP A 544 23.38 13.63 -25.71
CA ASP A 544 24.73 14.14 -25.41
C ASP A 544 25.20 13.83 -23.97
N LEU A 545 24.70 12.71 -23.42
CA LEU A 545 24.98 12.27 -22.04
C LEU A 545 24.64 13.32 -20.98
N GLY A 546 23.49 13.98 -21.14
CA GLY A 546 22.93 14.90 -20.16
C GLY A 546 23.55 16.30 -20.17
N VAL A 547 24.26 16.71 -21.21
CA VAL A 547 24.63 18.11 -21.39
C VAL A 547 23.40 18.95 -21.70
N SER A 548 22.45 18.39 -22.46
CA SER A 548 21.14 18.96 -22.70
C SER A 548 20.02 17.92 -22.58
N TRP A 549 18.79 18.38 -22.29
CA TRP A 549 17.62 17.55 -22.13
C TRP A 549 16.41 18.09 -22.87
N GLU A 550 15.68 17.19 -23.52
CA GLU A 550 14.40 17.48 -24.14
C GLU A 550 13.29 16.71 -23.40
N LEU A 551 12.16 17.37 -23.13
CA LEU A 551 11.01 16.68 -22.50
C LEU A 551 10.38 15.74 -23.54
N HIS A 552 10.19 14.50 -23.14
CA HIS A 552 9.52 13.50 -23.97
C HIS A 552 8.04 13.87 -24.17
N PRO A 553 7.39 13.56 -25.30
CA PRO A 553 5.96 13.87 -25.54
C PRO A 553 5.01 13.35 -24.47
N THR A 554 5.39 12.30 -23.75
CA THR A 554 4.61 11.70 -22.66
C THR A 554 4.93 12.28 -21.28
N ASP A 555 5.79 13.30 -21.18
CA ASP A 555 6.10 13.98 -19.91
C ASP A 555 4.80 14.35 -19.18
N ARG A 556 4.64 13.85 -17.96
CA ARG A 556 3.51 14.04 -17.06
C ARG A 556 2.11 13.67 -17.64
N LYS A 557 2.04 12.77 -18.62
CA LYS A 557 0.78 12.39 -19.29
C LYS A 557 0.47 10.89 -19.23
N ALA A 558 1.46 10.03 -19.36
CA ALA A 558 1.24 8.60 -19.64
C ALA A 558 1.38 7.67 -18.44
N LEU A 559 2.21 8.01 -17.47
CA LEU A 559 2.58 7.12 -16.36
C LEU A 559 2.19 7.75 -15.03
N PRO A 560 1.04 7.35 -14.46
CA PRO A 560 0.63 7.83 -13.13
C PRO A 560 1.64 7.37 -12.06
N GLU A 561 1.85 8.24 -11.06
CA GLU A 561 2.72 7.92 -9.91
C GLU A 561 2.28 8.62 -8.63
N PRO A 562 2.49 7.98 -7.47
CA PRO A 562 2.18 8.54 -6.14
C PRO A 562 3.42 9.17 -5.46
N VAL A 563 4.31 9.83 -6.20
CA VAL A 563 5.63 10.29 -5.72
C VAL A 563 6.45 9.11 -5.17
N CYS A 564 6.79 8.20 -6.07
CA CYS A 564 7.51 6.97 -5.75
C CYS A 564 8.56 6.68 -6.82
N MET A 565 9.64 6.00 -6.41
CA MET A 565 10.59 5.41 -7.35
C MET A 565 9.87 4.38 -8.23
N ALA A 566 10.41 4.10 -9.40
CA ALA A 566 9.91 3.12 -10.36
C ALA A 566 11.09 2.37 -10.99
N SER A 567 10.82 1.35 -11.78
CA SER A 567 11.82 0.68 -12.61
C SER A 567 11.49 0.81 -14.09
N LEU A 568 12.50 0.98 -14.92
CA LEU A 568 12.41 1.05 -16.38
C LEU A 568 13.47 0.14 -16.98
N LEU A 569 13.06 -0.79 -17.83
CA LEU A 569 13.93 -1.77 -18.47
C LEU A 569 13.66 -1.81 -19.97
N ARG A 570 14.72 -1.82 -20.78
CA ARG A 570 14.64 -2.27 -22.16
C ARG A 570 14.84 -3.78 -22.20
N PHE A 571 13.87 -4.48 -22.74
CA PHE A 571 13.94 -5.91 -22.98
C PHE A 571 13.56 -6.21 -24.42
N LYS A 572 14.53 -6.65 -25.23
CA LYS A 572 14.39 -6.74 -26.69
C LYS A 572 13.93 -5.38 -27.26
N ASP A 573 12.84 -5.37 -28.01
CA ASP A 573 12.29 -4.17 -28.65
C ASP A 573 11.24 -3.45 -27.81
N GLN A 574 11.02 -3.89 -26.55
CA GLN A 574 10.03 -3.30 -25.66
C GLN A 574 10.68 -2.51 -24.53
N LEU A 575 9.96 -1.49 -24.04
CA LEU A 575 10.21 -0.88 -22.74
C LEU A 575 9.21 -1.44 -21.73
N LEU A 576 9.73 -1.86 -20.60
CA LEU A 576 8.96 -2.32 -19.44
C LEU A 576 9.09 -1.30 -18.32
N PHE A 577 7.98 -0.96 -17.71
CA PHE A 577 7.93 -0.01 -16.59
C PHE A 577 7.17 -0.61 -15.42
N SER A 578 7.76 -0.60 -14.22
CA SER A 578 7.12 -1.13 -13.00
C SER A 578 7.02 -0.06 -11.93
N ASN A 579 5.81 0.17 -11.42
CA ASN A 579 5.54 1.10 -10.33
C ASN A 579 4.17 0.84 -9.66
N PRO A 580 3.88 1.50 -8.51
CA PRO A 580 2.50 1.61 -8.02
C PRO A 580 1.62 2.32 -9.04
N ASN A 581 0.62 1.65 -9.61
CA ASN A 581 -0.28 2.21 -10.63
C ASN A 581 -1.39 3.07 -9.99
N THR A 582 -1.00 4.10 -9.27
CA THR A 582 -1.85 5.00 -8.51
C THR A 582 -1.31 6.42 -8.58
N THR A 583 -2.12 7.41 -8.20
CA THR A 583 -1.68 8.80 -8.01
C THR A 583 -1.54 9.18 -6.53
N LYS A 584 -2.02 8.33 -5.61
CA LYS A 584 -1.92 8.48 -4.16
C LYS A 584 -1.81 7.12 -3.50
N GLY A 585 -0.90 7.00 -2.52
CA GLY A 585 -0.62 5.73 -1.85
C GLY A 585 0.23 4.79 -2.73
N ARG A 586 0.89 3.82 -2.12
CA ARG A 586 1.80 2.89 -2.80
C ARG A 586 1.23 1.48 -2.74
N TYR A 587 0.35 1.19 -3.68
CA TYR A 587 -0.32 -0.10 -3.89
C TYR A 587 -0.56 -0.33 -5.37
N ASN A 588 -1.08 -1.48 -5.77
CA ASN A 588 -1.27 -1.88 -7.17
C ASN A 588 0.04 -1.87 -7.96
N MET A 589 1.03 -2.64 -7.49
CA MET A 589 2.29 -2.82 -8.20
C MET A 589 2.03 -3.44 -9.57
N THR A 590 2.40 -2.71 -10.62
CA THR A 590 2.00 -3.04 -12.01
C THR A 590 3.19 -2.93 -12.95
N ILE A 591 3.40 -3.96 -13.79
CA ILE A 591 4.29 -3.89 -14.95
C ILE A 591 3.48 -3.36 -16.13
N LYS A 592 4.02 -2.40 -16.85
CA LYS A 592 3.46 -1.80 -18.07
C LYS A 592 4.44 -1.98 -19.21
N LEU A 593 3.94 -2.14 -20.43
CA LEU A 593 4.75 -2.40 -21.60
C LEU A 593 4.48 -1.36 -22.70
N SER A 594 5.55 -0.96 -23.39
CA SER A 594 5.52 -0.08 -24.56
C SER A 594 6.34 -0.70 -25.71
N ARG A 595 5.84 -0.60 -26.94
CA ARG A 595 6.49 -1.07 -28.17
C ARG A 595 6.95 0.06 -29.09
N ASP A 596 6.82 1.30 -28.66
CA ASP A 596 7.01 2.51 -29.45
C ASP A 596 7.89 3.55 -28.73
N GLU A 597 8.95 3.06 -28.08
CA GLU A 597 9.92 3.90 -27.36
C GLU A 597 9.28 4.75 -26.25
N GLY A 598 8.25 4.22 -25.60
CA GLY A 598 7.56 4.89 -24.50
C GLY A 598 6.51 5.93 -24.94
N MET A 599 6.19 6.02 -26.23
CA MET A 599 5.16 6.92 -26.74
C MET A 599 3.77 6.54 -26.27
N THR A 600 3.49 5.23 -26.18
CA THR A 600 2.23 4.70 -25.62
C THR A 600 2.49 3.58 -24.62
N TRP A 601 1.56 3.47 -23.66
CA TRP A 601 1.52 2.44 -22.62
C TRP A 601 0.09 1.90 -22.54
N PRO A 602 -0.33 1.03 -23.49
CA PRO A 602 -1.71 0.55 -23.58
C PRO A 602 -2.16 -0.20 -22.33
N GLN A 603 -3.37 0.06 -21.86
CA GLN A 603 -3.92 -0.59 -20.66
C GLN A 603 -4.00 -2.12 -20.80
N ALA A 604 -4.20 -2.65 -22.01
CA ALA A 604 -4.18 -4.08 -22.29
C ALA A 604 -2.83 -4.76 -21.97
N TRP A 605 -1.77 -3.99 -21.77
CA TRP A 605 -0.44 -4.45 -21.38
C TRP A 605 -0.04 -3.93 -19.99
N HIS A 606 -1.02 -3.69 -19.12
CA HIS A 606 -0.80 -3.41 -17.72
C HIS A 606 -1.05 -4.68 -16.91
N HIS A 607 -0.02 -5.23 -16.30
CA HIS A 607 -0.08 -6.45 -15.50
C HIS A 607 0.07 -6.10 -14.02
N LEU A 608 -1.06 -6.05 -13.32
CA LEU A 608 -1.09 -5.97 -11.86
C LEU A 608 -0.54 -7.28 -11.28
N TYR A 609 0.47 -7.19 -10.42
CA TYR A 609 1.07 -8.38 -9.81
C TYR A 609 1.00 -8.41 -8.28
N ASP A 610 0.77 -7.26 -7.64
CA ASP A 610 0.51 -7.20 -6.21
C ASP A 610 -0.33 -5.94 -5.88
N GLU A 611 -1.55 -6.15 -5.42
CA GLU A 611 -2.47 -5.06 -5.06
C GLU A 611 -2.23 -4.49 -3.66
N ARG A 612 -1.41 -5.17 -2.82
CA ARG A 612 -1.21 -4.78 -1.44
C ARG A 612 -0.50 -3.44 -1.30
N LEU A 613 -0.79 -2.76 -0.19
CA LEU A 613 0.02 -1.64 0.27
C LEU A 613 1.44 -2.12 0.57
N GLY A 614 2.44 -1.42 0.02
CA GLY A 614 3.86 -1.68 0.23
C GLY A 614 4.67 -0.39 0.33
N ASN A 615 5.99 -0.52 0.34
CA ASN A 615 6.89 0.64 0.24
C ASN A 615 7.01 1.14 -1.22
N GLY A 616 6.73 0.26 -2.21
CA GLY A 616 6.41 0.61 -3.60
C GLY A 616 7.58 0.74 -4.56
N TYR A 617 8.82 0.50 -4.13
CA TYR A 617 9.98 0.46 -5.04
C TYR A 617 10.08 -0.90 -5.72
N SER A 618 10.63 -0.91 -6.92
CA SER A 618 10.87 -2.14 -7.69
C SER A 618 12.10 -1.99 -8.59
N SER A 619 12.69 -3.13 -8.95
CA SER A 619 13.77 -3.23 -9.92
C SER A 619 13.51 -4.40 -10.88
N LEU A 620 13.45 -4.11 -12.18
CA LEU A 620 13.29 -5.09 -13.25
C LEU A 620 14.67 -5.52 -13.75
N ALA A 621 14.84 -6.81 -14.04
CA ALA A 621 16.02 -7.33 -14.71
C ALA A 621 15.63 -8.42 -15.73
N PRO A 622 16.40 -8.60 -16.83
CA PRO A 622 16.20 -9.73 -17.71
C PRO A 622 16.59 -11.03 -16.98
N ILE A 623 15.97 -12.15 -17.38
CA ILE A 623 16.36 -13.51 -17.03
C ILE A 623 16.49 -14.27 -18.34
N GLY A 624 17.71 -14.37 -18.85
CA GLY A 624 17.95 -14.86 -20.20
C GLY A 624 17.21 -14.02 -21.24
N ASP A 625 16.73 -14.68 -22.29
CA ASP A 625 16.10 -14.02 -23.44
C ASP A 625 14.56 -14.04 -23.41
N GLU A 626 13.94 -14.72 -22.46
CA GLU A 626 12.50 -14.98 -22.49
C GLU A 626 11.74 -14.52 -21.23
N GLN A 627 12.45 -14.32 -20.12
CA GLN A 627 11.82 -13.97 -18.85
C GLN A 627 12.33 -12.64 -18.30
N ILE A 628 11.53 -12.05 -17.46
CA ILE A 628 11.80 -10.81 -16.74
C ILE A 628 11.57 -11.07 -15.25
N GLY A 629 12.57 -10.77 -14.42
CA GLY A 629 12.45 -10.73 -12.98
C GLY A 629 12.02 -9.36 -12.49
N VAL A 630 11.21 -9.31 -11.45
CA VAL A 630 10.90 -8.10 -10.68
C VAL A 630 11.21 -8.36 -9.21
N LEU A 631 12.14 -7.59 -8.67
CA LEU A 631 12.42 -7.48 -7.25
C LEU A 631 11.69 -6.24 -6.73
N TYR A 632 10.81 -6.39 -5.72
CA TYR A 632 9.97 -5.28 -5.27
C TYR A 632 9.72 -5.30 -3.77
N GLU A 633 9.26 -4.17 -3.26
CA GLU A 633 9.00 -3.97 -1.84
C GLU A 633 7.59 -4.37 -1.43
N GLY A 634 7.49 -5.26 -0.43
CA GLY A 634 6.37 -5.29 0.49
C GLY A 634 6.50 -4.19 1.55
N VAL A 635 6.01 -4.43 2.76
CA VAL A 635 6.22 -3.52 3.91
C VAL A 635 7.46 -3.97 4.67
N SER A 636 8.59 -3.30 4.45
CA SER A 636 9.89 -3.62 5.04
C SER A 636 10.46 -4.99 4.65
N GLU A 637 10.03 -5.53 3.53
CA GLU A 637 10.39 -6.85 2.99
C GLU A 637 10.63 -6.76 1.49
N LEU A 638 11.37 -7.70 0.91
CA LEU A 638 11.66 -7.77 -0.51
C LEU A 638 11.18 -9.09 -1.10
N TYR A 639 10.44 -8.99 -2.20
CA TYR A 639 9.83 -10.10 -2.91
C TYR A 639 10.31 -10.14 -4.35
N PHE A 640 10.44 -11.34 -4.88
CA PHE A 640 10.83 -11.61 -6.25
C PHE A 640 9.74 -12.39 -6.98
N LEU A 641 9.41 -11.95 -8.20
CA LEU A 641 8.56 -12.66 -9.15
C LEU A 641 9.27 -12.74 -10.49
N ARG A 642 8.92 -13.74 -11.29
CA ARG A 642 9.35 -13.81 -12.70
C ARG A 642 8.13 -13.93 -13.63
N PHE A 643 8.30 -13.39 -14.83
CA PHE A 643 7.26 -13.33 -15.86
C PHE A 643 7.87 -13.75 -17.19
N SER A 644 7.17 -14.58 -17.97
CA SER A 644 7.54 -14.76 -19.37
C SER A 644 7.17 -13.48 -20.17
N LEU A 645 7.97 -13.15 -21.18
CA LEU A 645 7.60 -12.06 -22.10
C LEU A 645 6.26 -12.37 -22.79
N LYS A 646 5.97 -13.64 -23.06
CA LYS A 646 4.71 -14.09 -23.65
C LYS A 646 3.51 -13.70 -22.77
N ASP A 647 3.59 -13.91 -21.45
CA ASP A 647 2.52 -13.54 -20.52
C ASP A 647 2.29 -12.02 -20.53
N LEU A 648 3.37 -11.22 -20.56
CA LEU A 648 3.29 -9.76 -20.58
C LEU A 648 2.78 -9.20 -21.92
N LEU A 649 2.83 -9.99 -22.98
CA LEU A 649 2.31 -9.62 -24.31
C LEU A 649 0.88 -10.13 -24.55
N SER A 650 0.41 -11.09 -23.79
CA SER A 650 -0.99 -11.51 -23.82
C SER A 650 -1.85 -10.40 -23.20
N SER A 651 -2.87 -9.95 -23.93
CA SER A 651 -3.88 -9.02 -23.37
C SER A 651 -4.65 -9.75 -22.26
N GLN A 652 -4.76 -9.11 -21.10
CA GLN A 652 -5.66 -9.55 -20.02
C GLN A 652 -7.11 -9.32 -20.42
#